data_a31f603248cb7fc31399c6a5be4001b0
#
_entry.id   a31f603248cb7fc31399c6a5be4001b0
#
_cell.length_a   1.000
_cell.length_b   1.000
_cell.length_c   1.000
_cell.angle_alpha   90.00
_cell.angle_beta   90.00
_cell.angle_gamma   90.00
#
_symmetry.space_group_name_H-M   'P 1'
#
loop_
_entity.id
_entity.type
_entity.pdbx_description
1 polymer ?
#
loop_
_entity_poly.entity_id
_entity_poly.type
_entity_poly.pdbx_seq_one_letter_code
_entity_poly.pdbx_strand_id
1 'polypeptide(L)'
;MKKMISLLFLTLCLALALCACSSSDDGGDKSSHKVMLSLPEGVSVVGENPIMVEDGGTAKFKLNYDWGYMFDSVSHGSYNYDTYEVVIKDVRDDVSANLVVNKYDFDTSVKYRYLFYGTDKDTSSVPHGIEVNAGIVARLYAGDMGRRFLGWSIGSGGPIVSTEREFSLVISGETASSAGVVAVYPNYSDSNSVYYHPNGGEINTDTANFKDKQFYTASVASLDGESALKLQVNVKYFSKVESHSSLYDDGTIYRPGYVLVEYNTKADGTDEAFSLGSKIYLSPDEENPTLYCIWKQATPADKFSYTTINMSCPTDAAYAPDWQTSGLIITGYLGNDAEVVIPEEINGKPVIAIAAGAIVGKNMETLVLNRRIQKVENGAIANCPKLSTMYFADSIYEMYNEALDSASTAKLANIYVNATMAPRFTKTLDGAHAIKLSRLLAYANEPRLIVIGGSSVFEGLGTEYLEALLDGDYRVINFGTTRTTHCTMYLEAMAYYANESDVIVYSPENSSYLLGERELYWKSLRDLEGMNNIYRYVDMTQYTNFFSAFTDFNQNYRYQRAATRYEDIANYAYTDENGDHTRPDRQSYVKESKYQDVYYPAFNNRTKSRFDVDYKGDATANKEDYNNPDNNTWCSIDDPYYLEPMNRIINAARSSGAKVYFAFCPADADSLVEAAKNTAWLRAYDALIAEIYDFDGVIGRCEDYVYNHQYFYDCAFHLNDYGRTYRTYQFYLDICSYLGRSAKYGITDLGTSFDGCLFESNTTGKPQMGVNYLTEG
;
A
#
# COMPACT_ATOMS: atom_id res chain seq x y z
N MET A 1 -30.12 -6.12 -60.04
CA MET A 1 -29.85 -7.17 -59.01
C MET A 1 -29.22 -6.66 -57.73
N LYS A 2 -28.51 -5.52 -57.68
CA LYS A 2 -27.92 -4.97 -56.43
C LYS A 2 -28.90 -4.20 -55.54
N LYS A 3 -30.09 -3.77 -56.04
CA LYS A 3 -31.10 -3.07 -55.22
C LYS A 3 -32.15 -3.99 -54.55
N MET A 4 -32.18 -5.27 -54.90
CA MET A 4 -33.11 -6.24 -54.25
C MET A 4 -32.52 -6.96 -53.06
N ILE A 5 -31.21 -6.96 -52.90
CA ILE A 5 -30.53 -7.62 -51.78
C ILE A 5 -30.53 -6.71 -50.52
N SER A 6 -30.51 -5.37 -50.69
CA SER A 6 -30.59 -4.42 -49.57
C SER A 6 -31.99 -4.41 -48.88
N LEU A 7 -33.07 -4.75 -49.59
CA LEU A 7 -34.41 -4.73 -49.01
C LEU A 7 -34.76 -6.02 -48.24
N LEU A 8 -34.05 -7.12 -48.53
CA LEU A 8 -34.24 -8.40 -47.85
C LEU A 8 -33.46 -8.47 -46.50
N PHE A 9 -32.41 -7.70 -46.33
CA PHE A 9 -31.68 -7.61 -45.06
C PHE A 9 -32.40 -6.70 -44.05
N LEU A 10 -33.11 -5.68 -44.53
CA LEU A 10 -33.84 -4.77 -43.65
C LEU A 10 -35.10 -5.39 -43.07
N THR A 11 -35.74 -6.35 -43.76
CA THR A 11 -36.94 -7.08 -43.29
C THR A 11 -36.59 -8.23 -42.33
N LEU A 12 -35.36 -8.77 -42.37
CA LEU A 12 -34.94 -9.84 -41.47
C LEU A 12 -34.49 -9.30 -40.11
N CYS A 13 -33.98 -8.09 -40.05
CA CYS A 13 -33.63 -7.43 -38.78
C CYS A 13 -34.88 -6.90 -38.01
N LEU A 14 -35.97 -6.58 -38.73
CA LEU A 14 -37.21 -6.14 -38.07
C LEU A 14 -38.08 -7.31 -37.52
N ALA A 15 -37.84 -8.54 -37.96
CA ALA A 15 -38.58 -9.72 -37.51
C ALA A 15 -37.95 -10.39 -36.27
N LEU A 16 -36.74 -10.05 -35.89
CA LEU A 16 -36.06 -10.53 -34.67
C LEU A 16 -36.26 -9.64 -33.45
N ALA A 17 -36.82 -8.45 -33.61
CA ALA A 17 -37.10 -7.52 -32.52
C ALA A 17 -38.50 -7.65 -31.88
N LEU A 18 -39.32 -8.64 -32.32
CA LEU A 18 -40.72 -8.78 -31.85
C LEU A 18 -41.04 -10.10 -31.14
N CYS A 19 -40.06 -10.88 -30.72
CA CYS A 19 -40.28 -12.11 -29.99
C CYS A 19 -39.46 -12.20 -28.69
N ALA A 20 -39.58 -11.20 -27.83
CA ALA A 20 -39.13 -11.31 -26.45
C ALA A 20 -39.99 -10.39 -25.56
N CYS A 21 -41.25 -10.75 -25.39
CA CYS A 21 -42.07 -10.23 -24.29
C CYS A 21 -42.97 -11.35 -23.82
N SER A 22 -42.56 -12.05 -22.78
CA SER A 22 -43.41 -12.50 -21.68
C SER A 22 -42.63 -13.44 -20.75
N SER A 23 -42.09 -12.91 -19.70
CA SER A 23 -42.10 -13.53 -18.38
C SER A 23 -41.88 -12.43 -17.36
N SER A 24 -42.87 -12.21 -16.55
CA SER A 24 -42.87 -11.39 -15.36
C SER A 24 -41.83 -11.90 -14.37
N ASP A 25 -40.94 -11.03 -13.93
CA ASP A 25 -40.41 -11.08 -12.58
C ASP A 25 -40.00 -9.67 -12.12
N ASP A 26 -40.33 -9.36 -10.88
CA ASP A 26 -40.10 -8.14 -10.15
C ASP A 26 -38.56 -7.83 -10.10
N GLY A 27 -38.13 -6.89 -10.89
CA GLY A 27 -36.82 -6.28 -10.79
C GLY A 27 -36.99 -4.78 -10.88
N GLY A 28 -36.54 -4.06 -9.88
CA GLY A 28 -36.60 -2.61 -9.81
C GLY A 28 -36.14 -1.97 -11.12
N ASP A 29 -36.86 -0.95 -11.53
CA ASP A 29 -36.64 -0.13 -12.72
C ASP A 29 -35.24 0.47 -12.65
N LYS A 30 -34.25 -0.14 -13.32
CA LYS A 30 -32.91 0.45 -13.46
C LYS A 30 -33.09 1.67 -14.34
N SER A 31 -32.86 2.85 -13.79
CA SER A 31 -32.85 4.09 -14.54
C SER A 31 -31.83 3.99 -15.67
N SER A 32 -32.24 4.39 -16.87
CA SER A 32 -31.33 4.49 -18.01
C SER A 32 -31.22 5.94 -18.44
N HIS A 33 -30.01 6.37 -18.79
CA HIS A 33 -29.66 7.73 -19.14
C HIS A 33 -29.36 7.84 -20.62
N LYS A 34 -29.78 8.96 -21.20
CA LYS A 34 -29.50 9.27 -22.60
C LYS A 34 -28.16 9.95 -22.76
N VAL A 35 -27.28 9.33 -23.55
CA VAL A 35 -25.99 9.93 -23.89
C VAL A 35 -25.98 10.30 -25.36
N MET A 36 -25.71 11.58 -25.63
CA MET A 36 -25.68 12.15 -26.99
C MET A 36 -24.32 12.81 -27.25
N LEU A 37 -23.73 12.50 -28.41
CA LEU A 37 -22.53 13.15 -28.90
C LEU A 37 -22.93 14.17 -29.99
N SER A 38 -22.65 15.44 -29.75
CA SER A 38 -22.81 16.52 -30.72
C SER A 38 -21.63 16.49 -31.69
N LEU A 39 -21.90 16.31 -32.96
CA LEU A 39 -20.89 16.10 -34.00
C LEU A 39 -20.70 17.39 -34.81
N PRO A 40 -19.44 17.85 -34.99
CA PRO A 40 -19.11 18.90 -35.93
C PRO A 40 -19.10 18.37 -37.38
N GLU A 41 -18.90 19.29 -38.35
CA GLU A 41 -18.71 18.93 -39.75
C GLU A 41 -17.48 18.00 -39.92
N GLY A 42 -17.58 17.01 -40.80
CA GLY A 42 -16.49 16.11 -41.12
C GLY A 42 -16.34 14.89 -40.18
N VAL A 43 -17.27 14.68 -39.30
CA VAL A 43 -17.28 13.51 -38.39
C VAL A 43 -18.67 12.87 -38.35
N SER A 44 -18.67 11.53 -38.31
CA SER A 44 -19.88 10.74 -38.13
C SER A 44 -19.67 9.64 -37.08
N VAL A 45 -20.75 9.26 -36.38
CA VAL A 45 -20.73 8.10 -35.49
C VAL A 45 -21.07 6.84 -36.26
N VAL A 46 -20.32 5.77 -36.00
CA VAL A 46 -20.64 4.44 -36.50
C VAL A 46 -21.61 3.77 -35.52
N GLY A 47 -22.90 3.78 -35.84
CA GLY A 47 -23.94 3.24 -34.99
C GLY A 47 -24.96 4.29 -34.53
N GLU A 48 -25.53 4.06 -33.36
CA GLU A 48 -26.57 4.93 -32.79
C GLU A 48 -25.95 6.14 -32.08
N ASN A 49 -26.60 7.29 -32.24
CA ASN A 49 -26.36 8.49 -31.47
C ASN A 49 -27.67 9.32 -31.44
N PRO A 50 -28.34 9.46 -30.31
CA PRO A 50 -27.91 9.08 -28.95
C PRO A 50 -28.02 7.57 -28.65
N ILE A 51 -27.35 7.14 -27.58
CA ILE A 51 -27.48 5.79 -27.00
C ILE A 51 -28.07 5.88 -25.59
N MET A 52 -28.77 4.81 -25.18
CA MET A 52 -29.28 4.68 -23.81
C MET A 52 -28.31 3.79 -23.02
N VAL A 53 -27.95 4.21 -21.81
CA VAL A 53 -26.99 3.53 -20.95
C VAL A 53 -27.63 3.34 -19.56
N GLU A 54 -27.51 2.17 -18.98
CA GLU A 54 -27.95 1.93 -17.58
C GLU A 54 -27.18 2.81 -16.62
N ASP A 55 -27.77 3.15 -15.47
CA ASP A 55 -27.16 3.96 -14.42
C ASP A 55 -25.80 3.38 -14.01
N GLY A 56 -24.77 4.25 -13.98
CA GLY A 56 -23.37 3.85 -13.75
C GLY A 56 -22.66 3.16 -14.93
N GLY A 57 -23.34 2.99 -16.06
CA GLY A 57 -22.80 2.33 -17.25
C GLY A 57 -21.84 3.20 -18.09
N THR A 58 -21.35 2.65 -19.18
CA THR A 58 -20.39 3.31 -20.08
C THR A 58 -20.97 3.46 -21.48
N ALA A 59 -20.95 4.68 -22.00
CA ALA A 59 -21.27 5.00 -23.39
C ALA A 59 -20.01 4.96 -24.26
N LYS A 60 -20.09 4.35 -25.44
CA LYS A 60 -19.01 4.32 -26.42
C LYS A 60 -19.54 4.75 -27.79
N PHE A 61 -18.90 5.74 -28.39
CA PHE A 61 -19.19 6.23 -29.74
C PHE A 61 -17.97 6.03 -30.63
N LYS A 62 -18.05 5.11 -31.56
CA LYS A 62 -17.00 4.95 -32.57
C LYS A 62 -17.18 6.00 -33.64
N LEU A 63 -16.09 6.75 -33.91
CA LEU A 63 -16.10 7.87 -34.84
C LEU A 63 -15.51 7.50 -36.19
N ASN A 64 -16.05 8.11 -37.23
CA ASN A 64 -15.52 8.09 -38.59
C ASN A 64 -15.23 9.53 -38.99
N TYR A 65 -14.04 9.80 -39.50
CA TYR A 65 -13.60 11.15 -39.93
C TYR A 65 -13.54 11.22 -41.45
N ASP A 66 -14.06 12.33 -41.99
CA ASP A 66 -13.76 12.70 -43.36
C ASP A 66 -12.28 13.10 -43.48
N TRP A 67 -11.76 13.00 -44.65
CA TRP A 67 -10.35 13.30 -44.89
C TRP A 67 -10.02 14.75 -44.51
N GLY A 68 -8.94 14.96 -43.77
CA GLY A 68 -8.49 16.27 -43.28
C GLY A 68 -9.13 16.72 -41.96
N TYR A 69 -10.06 15.97 -41.40
CA TYR A 69 -10.61 16.25 -40.08
C TYR A 69 -9.98 15.36 -39.00
N MET A 70 -9.70 15.94 -37.85
CA MET A 70 -9.07 15.23 -36.74
C MET A 70 -9.64 15.65 -35.41
N PHE A 71 -9.68 14.72 -34.48
CA PHE A 71 -10.07 14.98 -33.10
C PHE A 71 -9.18 16.04 -32.47
N ASP A 72 -9.82 16.98 -31.77
CA ASP A 72 -9.18 17.98 -30.93
C ASP A 72 -9.54 17.73 -29.46
N SER A 73 -10.84 17.80 -29.13
CA SER A 73 -11.29 17.63 -27.77
C SER A 73 -12.74 17.14 -27.69
N VAL A 74 -13.13 16.65 -26.51
CA VAL A 74 -14.52 16.32 -26.19
C VAL A 74 -14.86 16.87 -24.80
N SER A 75 -16.04 17.46 -24.66
CA SER A 75 -16.42 18.13 -23.42
C SER A 75 -16.67 17.19 -22.22
N HIS A 76 -17.00 15.92 -22.48
CA HIS A 76 -17.23 14.87 -21.49
C HIS A 76 -16.70 13.55 -21.97
N GLY A 77 -16.00 12.83 -21.10
CA GLY A 77 -15.39 11.55 -21.41
C GLY A 77 -13.96 11.66 -21.92
N SER A 78 -13.46 10.56 -22.47
CA SER A 78 -12.12 10.43 -23.06
C SER A 78 -12.21 9.95 -24.50
N TYR A 79 -11.17 10.21 -25.29
CA TYR A 79 -11.06 9.72 -26.65
C TYR A 79 -9.98 8.64 -26.75
N ASN A 80 -10.34 7.49 -27.30
CA ASN A 80 -9.39 6.43 -27.58
C ASN A 80 -8.92 6.54 -29.05
N TYR A 81 -7.64 6.86 -29.22
CA TYR A 81 -7.04 7.07 -30.54
C TYR A 81 -6.86 5.77 -31.34
N ASP A 82 -6.76 4.63 -30.71
CA ASP A 82 -6.57 3.33 -31.38
C ASP A 82 -7.86 2.79 -31.97
N THR A 83 -8.96 2.96 -31.24
CA THR A 83 -10.29 2.50 -31.67
C THR A 83 -11.10 3.59 -32.33
N TYR A 84 -10.67 4.86 -32.29
CA TYR A 84 -11.44 6.06 -32.68
C TYR A 84 -12.76 6.18 -31.94
N GLU A 85 -12.75 5.91 -30.63
CA GLU A 85 -13.96 5.92 -29.81
C GLU A 85 -13.91 7.04 -28.77
N VAL A 86 -15.03 7.76 -28.62
CA VAL A 86 -15.33 8.56 -27.44
C VAL A 86 -15.94 7.64 -26.40
N VAL A 87 -15.37 7.61 -25.19
CA VAL A 87 -15.79 6.78 -24.06
C VAL A 87 -16.22 7.67 -22.91
N ILE A 88 -17.47 7.56 -22.47
CA ILE A 88 -18.04 8.27 -21.33
C ILE A 88 -18.40 7.22 -20.28
N LYS A 89 -17.68 7.20 -19.17
CA LYS A 89 -17.84 6.21 -18.08
C LYS A 89 -18.75 6.77 -16.99
N ASP A 90 -19.31 5.89 -16.17
CA ASP A 90 -20.10 6.19 -14.97
C ASP A 90 -21.23 7.18 -15.24
N VAL A 91 -22.05 6.87 -16.25
CA VAL A 91 -23.19 7.70 -16.67
C VAL A 91 -24.31 7.60 -15.65
N ARG A 92 -24.58 8.68 -14.90
CA ARG A 92 -25.62 8.74 -13.86
C ARG A 92 -26.75 9.72 -14.16
N ASP A 93 -26.59 10.51 -15.23
CA ASP A 93 -27.56 11.47 -15.72
C ASP A 93 -27.52 11.52 -17.24
N ASP A 94 -28.48 12.20 -17.87
CA ASP A 94 -28.43 12.47 -19.31
C ASP A 94 -27.21 13.32 -19.66
N VAL A 95 -26.37 12.84 -20.56
CA VAL A 95 -25.13 13.52 -20.97
C VAL A 95 -25.22 13.99 -22.41
N SER A 96 -24.88 15.26 -22.66
CA SER A 96 -24.65 15.79 -23.98
C SER A 96 -23.19 16.23 -24.10
N ALA A 97 -22.37 15.44 -24.80
CA ALA A 97 -20.96 15.74 -25.03
C ALA A 97 -20.75 16.43 -26.38
N ASN A 98 -19.95 17.48 -26.39
CA ASN A 98 -19.58 18.21 -27.60
C ASN A 98 -18.21 17.76 -28.09
N LEU A 99 -18.16 17.27 -29.33
CA LEU A 99 -16.91 16.94 -30.02
C LEU A 99 -16.38 18.16 -30.75
N VAL A 100 -15.10 18.42 -30.66
CA VAL A 100 -14.37 19.42 -31.41
C VAL A 100 -13.36 18.73 -32.33
N VAL A 101 -13.28 19.16 -33.56
CA VAL A 101 -12.32 18.68 -34.55
C VAL A 101 -11.65 19.83 -35.25
N ASN A 102 -10.41 19.63 -35.63
CA ASN A 102 -9.66 20.56 -36.48
C ASN A 102 -9.72 20.09 -37.94
N LYS A 103 -9.90 21.01 -38.86
CA LYS A 103 -9.82 20.77 -40.28
C LYS A 103 -8.44 21.20 -40.81
N TYR A 104 -7.79 20.30 -41.50
CA TYR A 104 -6.48 20.51 -42.08
C TYR A 104 -6.55 20.35 -43.60
N ASP A 105 -5.96 21.29 -44.32
CA ASP A 105 -5.81 21.22 -45.76
C ASP A 105 -4.33 20.95 -46.08
N PHE A 106 -4.02 19.72 -46.43
CA PHE A 106 -2.66 19.27 -46.63
C PHE A 106 -2.35 19.06 -48.10
N ASP A 107 -1.23 19.62 -48.59
CA ASP A 107 -0.60 19.13 -49.81
C ASP A 107 0.19 17.83 -49.50
N THR A 108 -0.46 16.69 -49.73
CA THR A 108 0.12 15.37 -49.47
C THR A 108 1.31 15.01 -50.34
N SER A 109 1.65 15.85 -51.34
CA SER A 109 2.88 15.68 -52.11
C SER A 109 4.13 16.17 -51.36
N VAL A 110 3.95 17.03 -50.36
CA VAL A 110 5.02 17.56 -49.51
C VAL A 110 5.43 16.49 -48.50
N LYS A 111 6.72 16.32 -48.32
CA LYS A 111 7.29 15.38 -47.36
C LYS A 111 8.10 16.10 -46.31
N TYR A 112 8.06 15.55 -45.11
CA TYR A 112 8.81 16.00 -43.92
C TYR A 112 9.62 14.87 -43.36
N ARG A 113 10.81 15.16 -42.85
CA ARG A 113 11.62 14.20 -42.10
C ARG A 113 11.15 14.19 -40.62
N TYR A 114 10.68 13.04 -40.17
CA TYR A 114 10.23 12.87 -38.79
C TYR A 114 11.35 12.34 -37.90
N LEU A 115 11.59 13.01 -36.79
CA LEU A 115 12.56 12.63 -35.75
C LEU A 115 11.87 12.54 -34.41
N PHE A 116 11.96 11.38 -33.77
CA PHE A 116 11.42 11.15 -32.44
C PHE A 116 12.57 10.95 -31.44
N TYR A 117 12.64 11.79 -30.42
CA TYR A 117 13.70 11.82 -29.42
C TYR A 117 13.18 11.35 -28.05
N GLY A 118 12.29 10.36 -28.01
CA GLY A 118 11.81 9.72 -26.80
C GLY A 118 12.87 8.82 -26.16
N THR A 119 12.61 8.44 -24.93
CA THR A 119 13.36 7.42 -24.20
C THR A 119 12.94 6.02 -24.66
N ASP A 120 13.49 4.98 -24.04
CA ASP A 120 13.10 3.58 -24.26
C ASP A 120 11.66 3.25 -23.81
N LYS A 121 11.06 4.11 -22.97
CA LYS A 121 9.67 3.97 -22.49
C LYS A 121 8.66 4.81 -23.28
N ASP A 122 9.13 5.76 -24.06
CA ASP A 122 8.27 6.59 -24.89
C ASP A 122 8.06 5.92 -26.27
N THR A 123 6.87 6.08 -26.83
CA THR A 123 6.57 5.50 -28.13
C THR A 123 6.04 6.53 -29.13
N SER A 124 6.24 6.23 -30.40
CA SER A 124 5.65 6.95 -31.53
C SER A 124 5.20 5.95 -32.59
N SER A 125 4.00 6.14 -33.13
CA SER A 125 3.49 5.33 -34.24
C SER A 125 4.27 5.55 -35.57
N VAL A 126 5.00 6.67 -35.65
CA VAL A 126 5.87 6.98 -36.82
C VAL A 126 7.32 6.71 -36.41
N PRO A 127 8.04 5.83 -37.10
CA PRO A 127 9.42 5.53 -36.79
C PRO A 127 10.36 6.73 -36.90
N HIS A 128 11.38 6.78 -36.04
CA HIS A 128 12.41 7.81 -36.09
C HIS A 128 13.17 7.80 -37.40
N GLY A 129 13.41 8.98 -37.97
CA GLY A 129 14.33 9.20 -39.09
C GLY A 129 13.77 8.98 -40.49
N ILE A 130 12.48 8.69 -40.63
CA ILE A 130 11.84 8.48 -41.92
C ILE A 130 11.28 9.77 -42.53
N GLU A 131 11.06 9.78 -43.85
CA GLU A 131 10.28 10.80 -44.54
C GLU A 131 8.82 10.37 -44.63
N VAL A 132 7.91 11.27 -44.26
CA VAL A 132 6.46 11.06 -44.29
C VAL A 132 5.76 12.20 -45.02
N ASN A 133 4.62 11.93 -45.61
CA ASN A 133 3.81 12.94 -46.27
C ASN A 133 3.14 13.86 -45.28
N ALA A 134 2.87 15.10 -45.66
CA ALA A 134 2.03 16.02 -44.91
C ALA A 134 0.68 15.36 -44.62
N GLY A 135 0.15 15.61 -43.42
CA GLY A 135 -1.11 15.07 -42.95
C GLY A 135 -1.01 13.71 -42.23
N ILE A 136 0.16 13.08 -42.21
CA ILE A 136 0.38 11.88 -41.39
C ILE A 136 0.32 12.28 -39.90
N VAL A 137 -0.35 11.45 -39.09
CA VAL A 137 -0.48 11.63 -37.68
C VAL A 137 0.49 10.73 -36.92
N ALA A 138 1.39 11.33 -36.18
CA ALA A 138 2.23 10.61 -35.25
C ALA A 138 1.47 10.51 -33.91
N ARG A 139 1.12 9.30 -33.49
CA ARG A 139 0.59 9.01 -32.15
C ARG A 139 1.75 8.82 -31.21
N LEU A 140 1.76 9.61 -30.15
CA LEU A 140 2.83 9.70 -29.18
C LEU A 140 2.32 9.21 -27.84
N TYR A 141 3.12 8.45 -27.13
CA TYR A 141 2.87 8.07 -25.76
C TYR A 141 4.12 8.34 -24.93
N ALA A 142 3.95 9.12 -23.85
CA ALA A 142 5.00 9.40 -22.88
C ALA A 142 4.98 8.34 -21.79
N GLY A 143 6.02 7.53 -21.73
CA GLY A 143 6.19 6.46 -20.75
C GLY A 143 6.36 6.98 -19.34
N ASP A 144 6.14 6.11 -18.38
CA ASP A 144 6.39 6.42 -16.97
C ASP A 144 7.89 6.35 -16.69
N MET A 145 8.49 7.51 -16.48
CA MET A 145 9.92 7.67 -16.20
C MET A 145 10.20 7.86 -14.70
N GLY A 146 9.19 7.69 -13.81
CA GLY A 146 9.34 8.09 -12.42
C GLY A 146 9.60 9.59 -12.23
N ARG A 147 9.29 10.40 -13.24
CA ARG A 147 9.41 11.86 -13.28
C ARG A 147 8.13 12.44 -13.84
N ARG A 148 7.76 13.63 -13.38
CA ARG A 148 6.61 14.34 -13.91
C ARG A 148 6.81 14.62 -15.40
N PHE A 149 5.86 14.19 -16.22
CA PHE A 149 5.81 14.55 -17.61
C PHE A 149 5.34 16.01 -17.75
N LEU A 150 6.15 16.84 -18.40
CA LEU A 150 5.87 18.27 -18.55
C LEU A 150 5.14 18.57 -19.88
N GLY A 151 5.24 17.65 -20.82
CA GLY A 151 4.57 17.79 -22.11
C GLY A 151 5.47 17.49 -23.30
N TRP A 152 4.86 17.47 -24.47
CA TRP A 152 5.52 17.33 -25.76
C TRP A 152 5.97 18.66 -26.30
N SER A 153 7.18 18.74 -26.87
CA SER A 153 7.64 19.88 -27.63
C SER A 153 8.08 19.51 -29.02
N ILE A 154 7.97 20.48 -29.94
CA ILE A 154 8.47 20.36 -31.31
C ILE A 154 9.75 21.20 -31.41
N GLY A 155 10.85 20.56 -31.77
CA GLY A 155 12.18 21.14 -31.70
C GLY A 155 12.80 21.09 -30.30
N SER A 156 14.11 20.98 -30.23
CA SER A 156 14.86 20.95 -28.97
C SER A 156 14.68 22.26 -28.21
N GLY A 157 14.13 22.20 -26.97
CA GLY A 157 13.83 23.38 -26.18
C GLY A 157 12.69 24.24 -26.72
N GLY A 158 11.88 23.70 -27.63
CA GLY A 158 10.69 24.36 -28.16
C GLY A 158 9.58 24.47 -27.11
N PRO A 159 8.53 25.26 -27.38
CA PRO A 159 7.39 25.37 -26.48
C PRO A 159 6.66 24.04 -26.35
N ILE A 160 6.04 23.81 -25.20
CA ILE A 160 5.16 22.66 -24.98
C ILE A 160 3.92 22.82 -25.87
N VAL A 161 3.64 21.79 -26.67
CA VAL A 161 2.47 21.75 -27.58
C VAL A 161 1.32 20.90 -27.04
N SER A 162 1.61 20.00 -26.10
CA SER A 162 0.61 19.23 -25.36
C SER A 162 1.19 18.77 -24.04
N THR A 163 0.35 18.78 -22.98
CA THR A 163 0.68 18.24 -21.65
C THR A 163 0.12 16.83 -21.45
N GLU A 164 -0.68 16.34 -22.39
CA GLU A 164 -1.25 15.00 -22.33
C GLU A 164 -0.17 13.94 -22.61
N ARG A 165 -0.15 12.85 -21.83
CA ARG A 165 0.79 11.75 -22.07
C ARG A 165 0.57 11.06 -23.41
N GLU A 166 -0.69 10.92 -23.80
CA GLU A 166 -1.09 10.48 -25.13
C GLU A 166 -1.40 11.70 -26.00
N PHE A 167 -0.68 11.84 -27.10
CA PHE A 167 -0.83 13.00 -27.96
C PHE A 167 -0.74 12.61 -29.43
N SER A 168 -1.62 13.17 -30.25
CA SER A 168 -1.62 13.00 -31.70
C SER A 168 -1.08 14.25 -32.38
N LEU A 169 0.11 14.13 -32.94
CA LEU A 169 0.78 15.19 -33.66
C LEU A 169 0.56 15.07 -35.16
N VAL A 170 0.01 16.11 -35.81
CA VAL A 170 -0.09 16.18 -37.26
C VAL A 170 1.22 16.67 -37.84
N ILE A 171 1.79 15.92 -38.75
CA ILE A 171 3.02 16.29 -39.48
C ILE A 171 2.64 17.24 -40.64
N SER A 172 3.03 18.50 -40.53
CA SER A 172 2.68 19.56 -41.48
C SER A 172 3.76 20.63 -41.55
N GLY A 173 3.58 21.61 -42.41
CA GLY A 173 4.45 22.79 -42.46
C GLY A 173 4.46 23.62 -41.20
N GLU A 174 3.37 23.58 -40.44
CA GLU A 174 3.27 24.28 -39.14
C GLU A 174 4.06 23.62 -38.02
N THR A 175 4.21 22.27 -38.11
CA THR A 175 4.97 21.49 -37.13
C THR A 175 6.42 21.25 -37.57
N ALA A 176 6.78 21.63 -38.80
CA ALA A 176 8.11 21.45 -39.32
C ALA A 176 8.98 22.70 -39.14
N SER A 177 10.26 22.48 -38.95
CA SER A 177 11.28 23.52 -39.06
C SER A 177 11.40 24.01 -40.53
N SER A 178 12.06 25.16 -40.72
CA SER A 178 12.39 25.67 -42.09
C SER A 178 13.20 24.69 -42.92
N ALA A 179 13.83 23.70 -42.33
CA ALA A 179 14.56 22.61 -42.99
C ALA A 179 13.68 21.41 -43.36
N GLY A 180 12.35 21.48 -43.16
CA GLY A 180 11.43 20.38 -43.43
C GLY A 180 11.55 19.22 -42.43
N VAL A 181 11.93 19.49 -41.16
CA VAL A 181 12.12 18.48 -40.12
C VAL A 181 11.10 18.70 -39.02
N VAL A 182 10.36 17.65 -38.65
CA VAL A 182 9.50 17.59 -37.47
C VAL A 182 10.23 16.78 -36.40
N ALA A 183 10.77 17.44 -35.41
CA ALA A 183 11.53 16.82 -34.33
C ALA A 183 10.73 16.89 -33.04
N VAL A 184 10.38 15.76 -32.46
CA VAL A 184 9.48 15.64 -31.29
C VAL A 184 10.24 15.17 -30.07
N TYR A 185 10.01 15.86 -28.96
CA TYR A 185 10.66 15.61 -27.67
C TYR A 185 9.62 15.47 -26.55
N PRO A 186 9.59 14.37 -25.81
CA PRO A 186 8.94 14.33 -24.51
C PRO A 186 9.78 15.11 -23.51
N ASN A 187 9.16 15.96 -22.75
CA ASN A 187 9.83 16.73 -21.69
C ASN A 187 9.38 16.24 -20.35
N TYR A 188 10.36 15.96 -19.49
CA TYR A 188 10.13 15.53 -18.13
C TYR A 188 10.77 16.52 -17.16
N SER A 189 10.25 16.59 -15.93
CA SER A 189 10.94 17.29 -14.84
C SER A 189 12.34 16.68 -14.64
N ASP A 190 13.24 17.45 -14.06
CA ASP A 190 14.61 16.95 -13.83
C ASP A 190 14.65 15.70 -12.96
N SER A 191 13.72 15.57 -12.01
CA SER A 191 13.43 14.36 -11.20
C SER A 191 12.32 14.66 -10.20
N ASN A 192 11.72 13.64 -9.63
CA ASN A 192 10.89 13.80 -8.44
C ASN A 192 11.78 14.17 -7.25
N SER A 193 11.36 15.18 -6.49
CA SER A 193 12.08 15.68 -5.34
C SER A 193 11.14 15.96 -4.18
N VAL A 194 11.66 15.90 -2.96
CA VAL A 194 10.99 16.42 -1.77
C VAL A 194 11.80 17.60 -1.29
N TYR A 195 11.15 18.68 -0.95
CA TYR A 195 11.75 19.81 -0.29
C TYR A 195 11.44 19.75 1.20
N TYR A 196 12.49 19.86 2.02
CA TYR A 196 12.37 19.99 3.47
C TYR A 196 12.73 21.42 3.85
N HIS A 197 11.71 22.17 4.22
CA HIS A 197 11.84 23.56 4.66
C HIS A 197 12.18 23.58 6.14
N PRO A 198 13.29 24.19 6.56
CA PRO A 198 13.74 24.17 7.95
C PRO A 198 12.79 24.83 8.94
N ASN A 199 11.93 25.75 8.46
CA ASN A 199 10.88 26.42 9.24
C ASN A 199 11.45 27.07 10.52
N GLY A 200 12.44 27.95 10.35
CA GLY A 200 13.18 28.61 11.42
C GLY A 200 14.35 27.79 12.00
N GLY A 201 14.63 26.62 11.43
CA GLY A 201 15.87 25.85 11.67
C GLY A 201 16.96 26.19 10.67
N GLU A 202 18.06 25.43 10.75
CA GLU A 202 19.24 25.53 9.90
C GLU A 202 19.54 24.21 9.23
N ILE A 203 20.16 24.23 8.04
CA ILE A 203 20.62 23.04 7.32
C ILE A 203 22.12 22.89 7.53
N ASN A 204 22.54 21.76 8.09
CA ASN A 204 23.94 21.42 8.19
C ASN A 204 24.42 20.82 6.87
N THR A 205 25.07 21.63 6.05
CA THR A 205 25.58 21.23 4.74
C THR A 205 26.74 20.22 4.79
N ASP A 206 27.44 20.13 5.92
CA ASP A 206 28.56 19.19 6.09
C ASP A 206 28.04 17.75 6.31
N THR A 207 26.87 17.60 6.87
CA THR A 207 26.22 16.29 7.07
C THR A 207 25.32 15.89 5.89
N ALA A 208 25.08 16.76 4.93
CA ALA A 208 24.33 16.48 3.68
C ALA A 208 24.97 15.37 2.82
N ASN A 209 25.97 14.68 3.33
CA ASN A 209 26.41 13.39 2.86
C ASN A 209 25.46 12.28 3.34
N PHE A 210 24.21 12.30 2.81
CA PHE A 210 23.29 11.19 3.03
C PHE A 210 24.03 9.88 2.83
N LYS A 211 24.00 9.05 3.85
CA LYS A 211 24.69 7.74 3.85
C LYS A 211 24.14 6.81 2.79
N ASP A 212 22.96 7.11 2.26
CA ASP A 212 22.30 6.35 1.21
C ASP A 212 22.30 7.08 -0.14
N LYS A 213 23.51 7.43 -0.61
CA LYS A 213 23.72 8.09 -1.91
C LYS A 213 23.23 7.28 -3.11
N GLN A 214 22.85 6.03 -2.91
CA GLN A 214 22.36 5.16 -3.99
C GLN A 214 20.99 5.61 -4.45
N PHE A 215 20.15 6.10 -3.54
CA PHE A 215 18.74 6.41 -3.80
C PHE A 215 18.47 7.92 -3.98
N TYR A 216 19.28 8.79 -3.37
CA TYR A 216 19.02 10.22 -3.36
C TYR A 216 20.26 11.05 -3.67
N THR A 217 20.01 12.22 -4.27
CA THR A 217 20.98 13.32 -4.30
C THR A 217 20.43 14.46 -3.45
N ALA A 218 21.20 14.86 -2.43
CA ALA A 218 20.83 15.99 -1.59
C ALA A 218 21.49 17.28 -2.08
N SER A 219 20.75 18.37 -2.04
CA SER A 219 21.25 19.70 -2.34
C SER A 219 20.46 20.75 -1.54
N VAL A 220 21.07 21.91 -1.34
CA VAL A 220 20.35 23.09 -0.82
C VAL A 220 19.76 23.84 -2.00
N ALA A 221 18.46 24.06 -1.98
CA ALA A 221 17.72 24.82 -2.97
C ALA A 221 17.15 26.10 -2.33
N SER A 222 16.84 27.10 -3.12
CA SER A 222 16.05 28.24 -2.68
C SER A 222 14.58 27.96 -2.95
N LEU A 223 13.75 28.09 -1.92
CA LEU A 223 12.31 27.97 -1.98
C LEU A 223 11.73 29.25 -1.34
N ASP A 224 10.99 30.04 -2.12
CA ASP A 224 10.41 31.32 -1.71
C ASP A 224 11.40 32.31 -1.04
N GLY A 225 12.69 32.22 -1.42
CA GLY A 225 13.75 33.06 -0.88
C GLY A 225 14.44 32.52 0.37
N GLU A 226 13.98 31.38 0.91
CA GLU A 226 14.60 30.67 2.03
C GLU A 226 15.36 29.43 1.54
N SER A 227 16.31 28.96 2.34
CA SER A 227 17.04 27.74 2.04
C SER A 227 16.21 26.51 2.44
N ALA A 228 16.02 25.58 1.51
CA ALA A 228 15.38 24.28 1.74
C ALA A 228 16.33 23.15 1.37
N LEU A 229 16.26 22.03 2.07
CA LEU A 229 16.95 20.81 1.70
C LEU A 229 16.15 20.10 0.61
N LYS A 230 16.73 19.98 -0.57
CA LYS A 230 16.13 19.23 -1.69
C LYS A 230 16.71 17.81 -1.72
N LEU A 231 15.85 16.82 -1.56
CA LEU A 231 16.17 15.42 -1.84
C LEU A 231 15.63 15.04 -3.20
N GLN A 232 16.53 14.81 -4.12
CA GLN A 232 16.24 14.40 -5.48
C GLN A 232 16.33 12.89 -5.59
N VAL A 233 15.22 12.25 -5.99
CA VAL A 233 15.13 10.81 -6.17
C VAL A 233 15.96 10.38 -7.39
N ASN A 234 16.77 9.35 -7.23
CA ASN A 234 17.53 8.80 -8.34
C ASN A 234 16.65 7.85 -9.16
N VAL A 235 16.09 8.36 -10.26
CA VAL A 235 15.15 7.66 -11.17
C VAL A 235 15.62 6.30 -11.67
N LYS A 236 16.90 6.00 -11.65
CA LYS A 236 17.42 4.67 -12.04
C LYS A 236 16.89 3.54 -11.16
N TYR A 237 16.46 3.86 -9.95
CA TYR A 237 16.07 2.89 -8.92
C TYR A 237 14.59 2.97 -8.53
N PHE A 238 13.80 3.84 -9.18
CA PHE A 238 12.41 4.06 -8.81
C PHE A 238 11.47 3.74 -9.96
N SER A 239 10.55 2.82 -9.70
CA SER A 239 9.36 2.60 -10.53
C SER A 239 8.21 3.52 -10.09
N LYS A 240 7.11 3.52 -10.85
CA LYS A 240 5.87 4.26 -10.52
C LYS A 240 5.36 4.00 -9.08
N VAL A 241 5.67 2.84 -8.54
CA VAL A 241 5.13 2.33 -7.27
C VAL A 241 6.03 2.62 -6.07
N GLU A 242 7.26 3.08 -6.29
CA GLU A 242 8.19 3.31 -5.19
C GLU A 242 7.98 4.69 -4.56
N SER A 243 7.57 4.69 -3.31
CA SER A 243 7.53 5.88 -2.48
C SER A 243 8.86 6.08 -1.76
N HIS A 244 9.17 7.33 -1.50
CA HIS A 244 10.34 7.74 -0.77
C HIS A 244 10.10 7.67 0.75
N SER A 245 11.08 7.26 1.53
CA SER A 245 11.05 7.50 2.98
C SER A 245 11.36 8.96 3.26
N SER A 246 10.60 9.60 4.15
CA SER A 246 10.90 10.94 4.60
C SER A 246 12.27 11.00 5.26
N LEU A 247 12.84 12.20 5.31
CA LEU A 247 14.10 12.44 6.01
C LEU A 247 13.96 12.00 7.49
N TYR A 248 14.92 11.27 7.98
CA TYR A 248 15.04 10.91 9.39
C TYR A 248 15.81 11.97 10.17
N ASP A 249 15.67 11.98 11.50
CA ASP A 249 16.31 12.97 12.38
C ASP A 249 17.77 12.61 12.68
N ASP A 250 18.65 12.86 11.74
CA ASP A 250 20.10 12.67 11.90
C ASP A 250 20.85 13.96 12.25
N GLY A 251 20.12 15.07 12.41
CA GLY A 251 20.70 16.38 12.66
C GLY A 251 21.11 17.15 11.40
N THR A 252 20.74 16.67 10.21
CA THR A 252 20.94 17.42 8.97
C THR A 252 20.15 18.73 8.97
N ILE A 253 18.95 18.73 9.51
CA ILE A 253 18.19 19.94 9.80
C ILE A 253 18.07 20.04 11.32
N TYR A 254 18.47 21.19 11.86
CA TYR A 254 18.48 21.40 13.30
C TYR A 254 18.06 22.83 13.67
N ARG A 255 17.62 23.01 14.91
CA ARG A 255 17.30 24.34 15.47
C ARG A 255 17.76 24.40 16.91
N PRO A 256 18.74 25.27 17.24
CA PRO A 256 19.23 25.38 18.60
C PRO A 256 18.13 25.67 19.61
N GLY A 257 18.07 24.88 20.69
CA GLY A 257 17.05 25.02 21.75
C GLY A 257 15.66 24.49 21.38
N TYR A 258 15.53 23.74 20.30
CA TYR A 258 14.30 23.09 19.87
C TYR A 258 14.53 21.61 19.58
N VAL A 259 13.47 20.82 19.57
CA VAL A 259 13.45 19.42 19.14
C VAL A 259 12.52 19.29 17.93
N LEU A 260 12.97 18.61 16.88
CA LEU A 260 12.17 18.28 15.71
C LEU A 260 11.21 17.15 16.08
N VAL A 261 9.92 17.34 15.85
CA VAL A 261 8.90 16.36 16.25
C VAL A 261 8.17 15.72 15.09
N GLU A 262 8.03 16.45 13.98
CA GLU A 262 7.35 15.95 12.77
C GLU A 262 7.65 16.83 11.56
N TYR A 263 7.30 16.34 10.39
CA TYR A 263 7.10 17.15 9.20
C TYR A 263 5.63 17.42 8.97
N ASN A 264 5.31 18.53 8.32
CA ASN A 264 3.94 18.88 7.98
C ASN A 264 3.91 19.53 6.59
N THR A 265 2.79 19.41 5.89
CA THR A 265 2.61 20.06 4.58
C THR A 265 2.41 21.57 4.70
N LYS A 266 2.14 22.10 5.91
CA LYS A 266 2.10 23.53 6.22
C LYS A 266 3.08 23.92 7.31
N ALA A 267 3.62 25.13 7.20
CA ALA A 267 4.61 25.65 8.13
C ALA A 267 4.08 25.85 9.57
N ASP A 268 2.78 26.04 9.74
CA ASP A 268 2.11 26.19 11.04
C ASP A 268 1.71 24.85 11.70
N GLY A 269 1.95 23.71 11.02
CA GLY A 269 1.63 22.38 11.53
C GLY A 269 0.14 22.03 11.52
N THR A 270 -0.70 22.76 10.78
CA THR A 270 -2.17 22.58 10.81
C THR A 270 -2.72 21.64 9.75
N ASP A 271 -1.88 21.03 8.94
CA ASP A 271 -2.26 20.15 7.85
C ASP A 271 -1.67 18.74 8.06
N GLU A 272 -1.48 17.98 6.99
CA GLU A 272 -1.01 16.60 7.05
C GLU A 272 0.38 16.50 7.71
N ALA A 273 0.45 15.69 8.77
CA ALA A 273 1.64 15.51 9.58
C ALA A 273 2.31 14.16 9.31
N PHE A 274 3.64 14.17 9.22
CA PHE A 274 4.46 12.98 9.01
C PHE A 274 5.46 12.79 10.14
N SER A 275 5.51 11.61 10.71
CA SER A 275 6.63 11.19 11.56
C SER A 275 7.90 11.08 10.71
N LEU A 276 9.05 11.42 11.27
CA LEU A 276 10.31 11.32 10.57
C LEU A 276 10.60 9.85 10.21
N GLY A 277 11.03 9.60 8.98
CA GLY A 277 11.19 8.25 8.45
C GLY A 277 9.94 7.61 7.86
N SER A 278 8.85 8.37 7.71
CA SER A 278 7.61 7.88 7.09
C SER A 278 7.74 7.74 5.58
N LYS A 279 6.91 6.89 4.98
CA LYS A 279 6.77 6.80 3.52
C LYS A 279 6.02 8.00 2.99
N ILE A 280 6.54 8.58 1.91
CA ILE A 280 5.93 9.66 1.14
C ILE A 280 5.88 9.20 -0.30
N TYR A 281 4.69 9.20 -0.89
CA TYR A 281 4.54 8.93 -2.32
C TYR A 281 4.81 10.20 -3.11
N LEU A 282 5.65 10.07 -4.13
CA LEU A 282 5.94 11.15 -5.07
C LEU A 282 5.24 10.82 -6.39
N SER A 283 4.09 11.43 -6.61
CA SER A 283 3.38 11.30 -7.87
C SER A 283 4.23 11.88 -9.01
N PRO A 284 4.44 11.13 -10.11
CA PRO A 284 5.11 11.69 -11.28
C PRO A 284 4.30 12.79 -11.96
N ASP A 285 3.01 12.90 -11.65
CA ASP A 285 2.08 13.84 -12.31
C ASP A 285 1.77 15.07 -11.45
N GLU A 286 2.27 15.13 -10.21
CA GLU A 286 2.06 16.22 -9.27
C GLU A 286 3.33 17.06 -9.05
N GLU A 287 3.17 18.23 -8.44
CA GLU A 287 4.29 19.06 -8.04
C GLU A 287 5.07 18.40 -6.90
N ASN A 288 6.38 18.66 -6.87
CA ASN A 288 7.24 18.16 -5.80
C ASN A 288 6.76 18.69 -4.43
N PRO A 289 6.48 17.81 -3.45
CA PRO A 289 5.98 18.24 -2.16
C PRO A 289 7.02 19.02 -1.37
N THR A 290 6.53 19.98 -0.58
CA THR A 290 7.32 20.68 0.43
C THR A 290 6.84 20.25 1.81
N LEU A 291 7.76 19.78 2.64
CA LEU A 291 7.53 19.42 4.03
C LEU A 291 8.23 20.40 4.95
N TYR A 292 7.49 20.97 5.87
CA TYR A 292 7.99 21.93 6.86
C TYR A 292 8.35 21.21 8.15
N CYS A 293 9.53 21.51 8.70
CA CYS A 293 9.94 21.04 10.01
C CYS A 293 9.03 21.65 11.09
N ILE A 294 8.48 20.84 11.96
CA ILE A 294 7.70 21.29 13.12
C ILE A 294 8.56 21.11 14.38
N TRP A 295 8.74 22.21 15.06
CA TRP A 295 9.66 22.32 16.20
C TRP A 295 8.91 22.52 17.50
N LYS A 296 9.34 21.83 18.54
CA LYS A 296 8.95 22.13 19.92
C LYS A 296 10.10 22.74 20.68
N GLN A 297 9.85 23.86 21.36
CA GLN A 297 10.87 24.52 22.15
C GLN A 297 11.28 23.64 23.32
N ALA A 298 12.57 23.39 23.48
CA ALA A 298 13.11 22.65 24.60
C ALA A 298 12.79 23.33 25.95
N THR A 299 12.35 22.53 26.89
CA THR A 299 12.14 22.99 28.26
C THR A 299 13.46 23.53 28.82
N PRO A 300 13.49 24.72 29.46
CA PRO A 300 14.71 25.34 29.96
C PRO A 300 15.53 24.43 30.87
N ALA A 301 16.85 24.44 30.73
CA ALA A 301 17.77 23.55 31.42
C ALA A 301 17.74 23.68 32.95
N ASP A 302 17.41 24.88 33.49
CA ASP A 302 17.25 25.13 34.91
C ASP A 302 16.04 24.44 35.56
N LYS A 303 15.12 23.94 34.73
CA LYS A 303 14.02 23.10 35.20
C LYS A 303 14.40 21.62 35.36
N PHE A 304 15.65 21.25 35.07
CA PHE A 304 16.11 19.86 35.24
C PHE A 304 17.26 19.76 36.24
N SER A 305 17.23 18.68 37.02
CA SER A 305 18.40 18.17 37.70
C SER A 305 19.05 17.10 36.83
N TYR A 306 20.37 17.07 36.73
CA TYR A 306 21.07 16.13 35.87
C TYR A 306 22.50 15.85 36.39
N THR A 307 23.08 14.74 35.93
CA THR A 307 24.46 14.37 36.19
C THR A 307 25.07 13.73 34.94
N THR A 308 26.35 13.49 34.97
CA THR A 308 27.03 12.81 33.83
C THR A 308 26.81 11.31 33.89
N ILE A 309 26.66 10.70 32.72
CA ILE A 309 26.58 9.25 32.51
C ILE A 309 27.50 8.83 31.39
N ASN A 310 28.08 7.63 31.51
CA ASN A 310 28.81 6.95 30.42
C ASN A 310 28.04 5.67 30.04
N MET A 311 27.93 5.42 28.75
CA MET A 311 27.27 4.25 28.20
C MET A 311 28.21 3.58 27.19
N SER A 312 28.36 2.27 27.29
CA SER A 312 29.12 1.53 26.29
C SER A 312 28.32 1.40 25.00
N CYS A 313 28.98 1.58 23.86
CA CYS A 313 28.32 1.30 22.58
C CYS A 313 27.98 -0.20 22.51
N PRO A 314 26.73 -0.57 22.16
CA PRO A 314 26.29 -1.96 22.15
C PRO A 314 26.83 -2.76 20.96
N THR A 315 27.44 -2.09 19.98
CA THR A 315 27.97 -2.70 18.75
C THR A 315 29.23 -1.95 18.30
N ASP A 316 29.81 -2.33 17.16
CA ASP A 316 30.86 -1.54 16.52
C ASP A 316 30.33 -0.13 16.18
N ALA A 317 31.11 0.90 16.51
CA ALA A 317 30.73 2.30 16.28
C ALA A 317 30.39 2.62 14.81
N ALA A 318 30.91 1.85 13.86
CA ALA A 318 30.55 1.97 12.44
C ALA A 318 29.07 1.69 12.18
N TYR A 319 28.40 0.91 13.03
CA TYR A 319 26.99 0.54 12.91
C TYR A 319 26.07 1.36 13.82
N ALA A 320 26.63 2.15 14.71
CA ALA A 320 25.93 3.06 15.59
C ALA A 320 26.61 4.44 15.59
N PRO A 321 26.69 5.12 14.44
CA PRO A 321 27.48 6.34 14.29
C PRO A 321 26.99 7.48 15.17
N ASP A 322 25.72 7.47 15.56
CA ASP A 322 25.10 8.51 16.39
C ASP A 322 25.09 8.17 17.88
N TRP A 323 25.63 6.99 18.25
CA TRP A 323 25.70 6.56 19.64
C TRP A 323 26.59 7.47 20.49
N GLN A 324 26.01 7.96 21.58
CA GLN A 324 26.72 8.81 22.54
C GLN A 324 27.25 7.95 23.68
N THR A 325 28.56 7.85 23.79
CA THR A 325 29.22 7.09 24.87
C THR A 325 29.32 7.87 26.19
N SER A 326 29.08 9.18 26.16
CA SER A 326 29.11 10.06 27.31
C SER A 326 28.13 11.20 27.14
N GLY A 327 27.40 11.51 28.17
CA GLY A 327 26.41 12.58 28.16
C GLY A 327 25.85 12.87 29.53
N LEU A 328 24.63 13.40 29.54
CA LEU A 328 23.86 13.71 30.74
C LEU A 328 22.69 12.74 30.90
N ILE A 329 22.43 12.36 32.14
CA ILE A 329 21.19 11.71 32.58
C ILE A 329 20.36 12.72 33.37
N ILE A 330 19.12 12.92 33.00
CA ILE A 330 18.15 13.71 33.77
C ILE A 330 17.80 12.93 35.05
N THR A 331 17.99 13.53 36.20
CA THR A 331 17.70 12.94 37.53
C THR A 331 16.48 13.56 38.21
N GLY A 332 15.97 14.67 37.67
CA GLY A 332 14.76 15.30 38.20
C GLY A 332 14.21 16.36 37.27
N TYR A 333 12.88 16.45 37.19
CA TYR A 333 12.18 17.55 36.55
C TYR A 333 11.53 18.44 37.64
N LEU A 334 11.97 19.67 37.72
CA LEU A 334 11.58 20.63 38.78
C LEU A 334 10.33 21.46 38.39
N GLY A 335 9.99 21.50 37.08
CA GLY A 335 8.85 22.23 36.56
C GLY A 335 7.50 21.51 36.75
N ASN A 336 6.44 22.11 36.22
CA ASN A 336 5.10 21.50 36.12
C ASN A 336 4.39 22.00 34.86
N ASP A 337 5.12 22.07 33.74
CA ASP A 337 4.59 22.52 32.46
C ASP A 337 3.65 21.45 31.87
N ALA A 338 2.68 21.89 31.08
CA ALA A 338 1.78 20.97 30.35
C ALA A 338 2.52 20.22 29.25
N GLU A 339 3.53 20.84 28.66
CA GLU A 339 4.42 20.24 27.68
C GLU A 339 5.85 20.22 28.23
N VAL A 340 6.46 19.04 28.25
CA VAL A 340 7.84 18.85 28.68
C VAL A 340 8.64 18.31 27.50
N VAL A 341 9.61 19.11 27.02
CA VAL A 341 10.48 18.78 25.91
C VAL A 341 11.90 18.62 26.43
N ILE A 342 12.41 17.40 26.44
CA ILE A 342 13.77 17.13 26.91
C ILE A 342 14.78 17.75 25.93
N PRO A 343 15.64 18.69 26.37
CA PRO A 343 16.61 19.35 25.50
C PRO A 343 17.64 18.34 24.93
N GLU A 344 18.08 18.54 23.70
CA GLU A 344 19.13 17.70 23.11
C GLU A 344 20.47 17.85 23.84
N GLU A 345 20.73 19.05 24.35
CA GLU A 345 21.99 19.40 25.03
C GLU A 345 21.72 20.33 26.20
N ILE A 346 22.51 20.18 27.27
CA ILE A 346 22.61 21.12 28.37
C ILE A 346 24.10 21.46 28.56
N ASN A 347 24.40 22.74 28.47
CA ASN A 347 25.78 23.25 28.58
C ASN A 347 26.76 22.55 27.61
N GLY A 348 26.30 22.31 26.35
CA GLY A 348 27.12 21.67 25.31
C GLY A 348 27.35 20.16 25.48
N LYS A 349 26.65 19.53 26.43
CA LYS A 349 26.69 18.07 26.62
C LYS A 349 25.38 17.44 26.19
N PRO A 350 25.37 16.34 25.43
CA PRO A 350 24.14 15.67 24.99
C PRO A 350 23.38 15.08 26.18
N VAL A 351 22.06 15.19 26.14
CA VAL A 351 21.15 14.51 27.09
C VAL A 351 20.79 13.17 26.50
N ILE A 352 21.26 12.08 27.12
CA ILE A 352 21.18 10.72 26.57
C ILE A 352 20.38 9.73 27.41
N ALA A 353 19.99 10.12 28.62
CA ALA A 353 19.24 9.23 29.49
C ALA A 353 18.29 9.96 30.47
N ILE A 354 17.30 9.23 30.96
CA ILE A 354 16.39 9.65 32.03
C ILE A 354 16.45 8.62 33.16
N ALA A 355 16.77 9.07 34.37
CA ALA A 355 16.93 8.21 35.53
C ALA A 355 15.57 7.81 36.14
N ALA A 356 15.59 6.74 36.92
CA ALA A 356 14.47 6.34 37.76
C ALA A 356 14.03 7.50 38.68
N GLY A 357 12.74 7.77 38.73
CA GLY A 357 12.19 8.84 39.56
C GLY A 357 12.41 10.26 39.03
N ALA A 358 12.89 10.43 37.81
CA ALA A 358 13.21 11.76 37.27
C ALA A 358 11.98 12.64 37.03
N ILE A 359 10.87 12.06 36.59
CA ILE A 359 9.65 12.80 36.23
C ILE A 359 8.48 12.20 37.02
N VAL A 360 8.24 12.75 38.23
CA VAL A 360 7.25 12.18 39.15
C VAL A 360 6.24 13.23 39.60
N GLY A 361 4.96 12.85 39.62
CA GLY A 361 3.88 13.69 40.14
C GLY A 361 3.62 14.95 39.31
N LYS A 362 3.76 14.87 37.99
CA LYS A 362 3.62 16.04 37.09
C LYS A 362 2.28 16.06 36.36
N ASN A 363 1.83 17.27 36.03
CA ASN A 363 0.59 17.49 35.29
C ASN A 363 0.82 17.67 33.78
N MET A 364 1.95 17.20 33.27
CA MET A 364 2.23 17.28 31.83
C MET A 364 1.23 16.44 31.02
N GLU A 365 0.88 16.97 29.87
CA GLU A 365 0.00 16.34 28.87
C GLU A 365 0.82 15.78 27.71
N THR A 366 1.97 16.41 27.41
CA THR A 366 2.89 15.99 26.35
C THR A 366 4.31 15.85 26.88
N LEU A 367 4.94 14.73 26.55
CA LEU A 367 6.37 14.49 26.78
C LEU A 367 7.08 14.25 25.46
N VAL A 368 8.13 15.01 25.19
CA VAL A 368 8.99 14.86 24.01
C VAL A 368 10.38 14.43 24.46
N LEU A 369 10.77 13.23 24.06
CA LEU A 369 12.12 12.70 24.19
C LEU A 369 12.91 13.05 22.92
N ASN A 370 14.05 13.70 23.09
CA ASN A 370 14.88 14.10 21.96
C ASN A 370 15.56 12.88 21.27
N ARG A 371 16.05 13.07 20.07
CA ARG A 371 16.68 12.02 19.22
C ARG A 371 17.96 11.39 19.81
N ARG A 372 18.54 11.93 20.88
CA ARG A 372 19.77 11.44 21.49
C ARG A 372 19.51 10.57 22.73
N ILE A 373 18.26 10.46 23.17
CA ILE A 373 17.90 9.59 24.30
C ILE A 373 18.14 8.13 23.91
N GLN A 374 19.01 7.46 24.65
CA GLN A 374 19.37 6.05 24.48
C GLN A 374 18.82 5.17 25.59
N LYS A 375 18.52 5.76 26.76
CA LYS A 375 18.04 5.02 27.93
C LYS A 375 16.98 5.79 28.71
N VAL A 376 15.89 5.08 29.06
CA VAL A 376 14.90 5.51 30.05
C VAL A 376 14.78 4.42 31.11
N GLU A 377 15.20 4.74 32.35
CA GLU A 377 15.20 3.74 33.41
C GLU A 377 13.80 3.39 33.90
N ASN A 378 13.64 2.20 34.45
CA ASN A 378 12.38 1.77 35.08
C ASN A 378 11.94 2.74 36.18
N GLY A 379 10.64 3.13 36.17
CA GLY A 379 10.11 4.12 37.09
C GLY A 379 10.56 5.57 36.83
N ALA A 380 11.11 5.85 35.65
CA ALA A 380 11.54 7.20 35.28
C ALA A 380 10.38 8.21 35.25
N ILE A 381 9.21 7.76 34.80
CA ILE A 381 7.99 8.58 34.62
C ILE A 381 6.88 7.96 35.46
N ALA A 382 6.52 8.63 36.58
CA ALA A 382 5.55 8.08 37.48
C ALA A 382 4.56 9.14 38.00
N ASN A 383 3.34 8.70 38.24
CA ASN A 383 2.25 9.56 38.74
C ASN A 383 2.05 10.83 37.89
N CYS A 384 2.01 10.66 36.56
CA CYS A 384 1.74 11.71 35.60
C CYS A 384 0.37 11.50 34.89
N PRO A 385 -0.75 11.70 35.62
CA PRO A 385 -2.07 11.21 35.20
C PRO A 385 -2.73 11.99 34.05
N LYS A 386 -2.08 13.03 33.57
CA LYS A 386 -2.54 13.80 32.41
C LYS A 386 -1.76 13.50 31.12
N LEU A 387 -0.71 12.70 31.21
CA LEU A 387 0.11 12.36 30.05
C LEU A 387 -0.75 11.64 29.00
N SER A 388 -0.93 12.29 27.87
CA SER A 388 -1.75 11.80 26.75
C SER A 388 -0.95 11.60 25.45
N THR A 389 0.21 12.25 25.34
CA THR A 389 1.01 12.25 24.11
C THR A 389 2.49 12.11 24.42
N MET A 390 3.14 11.18 23.73
CA MET A 390 4.59 11.00 23.75
C MET A 390 5.18 11.04 22.35
N TYR A 391 6.27 11.79 22.21
CA TYR A 391 7.16 11.72 21.06
C TYR A 391 8.48 11.11 21.51
N PHE A 392 8.97 10.12 20.80
CA PHE A 392 10.30 9.59 21.02
C PHE A 392 10.96 9.15 19.72
N ALA A 393 12.26 8.99 19.77
CA ALA A 393 13.02 8.57 18.64
C ALA A 393 13.41 7.09 18.75
N ASP A 394 13.58 6.45 17.61
CA ASP A 394 14.00 5.07 17.51
C ASP A 394 15.46 4.83 17.95
N SER A 395 16.16 5.87 18.39
CA SER A 395 17.47 5.80 19.07
C SER A 395 17.45 5.15 20.45
N ILE A 396 16.28 5.03 21.08
CA ILE A 396 16.15 4.49 22.44
C ILE A 396 16.52 3.01 22.44
N TYR A 397 17.65 2.69 23.09
CA TYR A 397 18.17 1.33 23.22
C TYR A 397 17.57 0.56 24.39
N GLU A 398 17.17 1.27 25.45
CA GLU A 398 16.63 0.69 26.67
C GLU A 398 15.49 1.55 27.21
N MET A 399 14.26 1.05 27.09
CA MET A 399 13.06 1.60 27.69
C MET A 399 12.02 0.47 27.80
N TYR A 400 11.89 -0.09 28.98
CA TYR A 400 10.89 -1.13 29.24
C TYR A 400 9.55 -0.53 29.65
N ASN A 401 8.51 -1.34 29.67
CA ASN A 401 7.16 -0.89 30.05
C ASN A 401 7.14 -0.28 31.47
N GLU A 402 7.97 -0.79 32.35
CA GLU A 402 8.12 -0.29 33.73
C GLU A 402 8.77 1.10 33.80
N ALA A 403 9.23 1.68 32.69
CA ALA A 403 9.67 3.07 32.64
C ALA A 403 8.53 4.04 32.97
N LEU A 404 7.29 3.67 32.65
CA LEU A 404 6.07 4.39 33.00
C LEU A 404 5.22 3.56 33.95
N ASP A 405 4.66 4.20 35.00
CA ASP A 405 3.67 3.55 35.87
C ASP A 405 2.25 3.57 35.25
N SER A 406 1.34 2.82 35.84
CA SER A 406 -0.04 2.73 35.39
C SER A 406 -0.80 4.06 35.45
N ALA A 407 -0.44 4.96 36.37
CA ALA A 407 -1.06 6.29 36.45
C ALA A 407 -0.63 7.18 35.28
N SER A 408 0.61 7.04 34.80
CA SER A 408 1.17 7.80 33.69
C SER A 408 0.69 7.26 32.30
N THR A 409 0.37 5.98 32.24
CA THR A 409 -0.16 5.36 30.99
C THR A 409 -1.68 5.45 30.88
N ALA A 410 -2.40 5.75 31.94
CA ALA A 410 -3.86 5.69 31.99
C ALA A 410 -4.60 6.56 30.95
N LYS A 411 -3.97 7.65 30.51
CA LYS A 411 -4.52 8.56 29.49
C LYS A 411 -3.64 8.67 28.24
N LEU A 412 -2.55 7.91 28.20
CA LEU A 412 -1.67 7.92 27.04
C LEU A 412 -2.42 7.35 25.83
N ALA A 413 -2.61 8.16 24.82
CA ALA A 413 -3.38 7.82 23.62
C ALA A 413 -2.55 7.96 22.34
N ASN A 414 -1.55 8.85 22.35
CA ASN A 414 -0.76 9.14 21.17
C ASN A 414 0.73 8.85 21.44
N ILE A 415 1.27 7.91 20.68
CA ILE A 415 2.69 7.56 20.72
C ILE A 415 3.26 7.76 19.33
N TYR A 416 4.15 8.73 19.16
CA TYR A 416 4.81 9.06 17.90
C TYR A 416 6.27 8.62 17.94
N VAL A 417 6.66 7.82 16.95
CA VAL A 417 8.03 7.30 16.84
C VAL A 417 8.72 7.93 15.62
N ASN A 418 9.80 8.64 15.87
CA ASN A 418 10.62 9.27 14.84
C ASN A 418 11.86 8.43 14.53
N ALA A 419 12.13 8.20 13.25
CA ALA A 419 13.34 7.53 12.82
C ALA A 419 14.56 8.46 12.92
N THR A 420 15.68 7.94 13.43
CA THR A 420 16.99 8.63 13.49
C THR A 420 17.98 8.10 12.46
N MET A 421 17.64 7.05 11.75
CA MET A 421 18.48 6.46 10.70
C MET A 421 17.62 5.87 9.57
N ALA A 422 18.23 5.73 8.39
CA ALA A 422 17.59 5.12 7.24
C ALA A 422 17.15 3.67 7.52
N PRO A 423 16.01 3.24 6.94
CA PRO A 423 15.57 1.84 7.00
C PRO A 423 16.61 0.93 6.38
N ARG A 424 16.92 -0.20 7.04
CA ARG A 424 18.01 -1.09 6.61
C ARG A 424 17.60 -2.24 5.72
N PHE A 425 16.30 -2.56 5.66
CA PHE A 425 15.80 -3.82 5.10
C PHE A 425 14.82 -3.66 3.95
N THR A 426 14.94 -2.61 3.16
CA THR A 426 13.97 -2.23 2.12
C THR A 426 13.80 -3.23 0.96
N LYS A 427 14.74 -4.15 0.77
CA LYS A 427 14.69 -5.16 -0.32
C LYS A 427 14.61 -6.60 0.14
N THR A 428 14.36 -6.83 1.42
CA THR A 428 14.25 -8.16 1.99
C THR A 428 12.80 -8.58 2.13
N LEU A 429 12.59 -9.84 2.47
CA LEU A 429 11.29 -10.34 2.90
C LEU A 429 10.67 -9.44 3.98
N ASP A 430 11.49 -9.00 4.92
CA ASP A 430 11.10 -8.10 6.02
C ASP A 430 10.80 -6.67 5.53
N GLY A 431 11.43 -6.23 4.44
CA GLY A 431 11.21 -4.92 3.81
C GLY A 431 10.08 -4.86 2.79
N ALA A 432 9.47 -6.00 2.45
CA ALA A 432 8.37 -6.07 1.49
C ALA A 432 7.17 -5.20 1.90
N HIS A 433 6.96 -5.00 3.20
CA HIS A 433 5.89 -4.15 3.72
C HIS A 433 6.01 -2.71 3.25
N ALA A 434 7.22 -2.19 3.16
CA ALA A 434 7.47 -0.85 2.64
C ALA A 434 7.11 -0.71 1.16
N ILE A 435 7.33 -1.77 0.35
CA ILE A 435 6.92 -1.82 -1.07
C ILE A 435 5.39 -1.85 -1.16
N LYS A 436 4.73 -2.68 -0.35
CA LYS A 436 3.26 -2.80 -0.30
C LYS A 436 2.60 -1.49 0.10
N LEU A 437 3.17 -0.78 1.09
CA LEU A 437 2.71 0.56 1.46
C LEU A 437 2.93 1.56 0.32
N SER A 438 4.06 1.48 -0.39
CA SER A 438 4.31 2.32 -1.56
C SER A 438 3.26 2.11 -2.64
N ARG A 439 2.91 0.85 -2.92
CA ARG A 439 1.85 0.50 -3.86
C ARG A 439 0.48 1.01 -3.40
N LEU A 440 0.16 0.85 -2.13
CA LEU A 440 -1.08 1.38 -1.55
C LEU A 440 -1.20 2.89 -1.74
N LEU A 441 -0.13 3.64 -1.49
CA LEU A 441 -0.09 5.09 -1.68
C LEU A 441 -0.17 5.49 -3.17
N ALA A 442 0.54 4.77 -4.04
CA ALA A 442 0.58 5.06 -5.47
C ALA A 442 -0.79 4.97 -6.16
N TYR A 443 -1.66 4.12 -5.64
CA TYR A 443 -3.01 3.89 -6.19
C TYR A 443 -4.12 4.46 -5.29
N ALA A 444 -3.82 5.47 -4.46
CA ALA A 444 -4.79 6.06 -3.54
C ALA A 444 -6.03 6.66 -4.22
N ASN A 445 -5.91 7.06 -5.49
CA ASN A 445 -6.99 7.65 -6.29
C ASN A 445 -7.68 6.64 -7.23
N GLU A 446 -7.36 5.35 -7.11
CA GLU A 446 -7.99 4.28 -7.88
C GLU A 446 -8.69 3.32 -6.91
N PRO A 447 -9.76 2.61 -7.32
CA PRO A 447 -10.35 1.56 -6.49
C PRO A 447 -9.33 0.48 -6.18
N ARG A 448 -9.18 0.10 -4.89
CA ARG A 448 -8.22 -0.90 -4.45
C ARG A 448 -8.90 -2.07 -3.77
N LEU A 449 -8.41 -3.27 -4.08
CA LEU A 449 -8.69 -4.49 -3.32
C LEU A 449 -7.50 -4.76 -2.41
N ILE A 450 -7.64 -4.42 -1.13
CA ILE A 450 -6.55 -4.50 -0.14
C ILE A 450 -6.73 -5.79 0.66
N VAL A 451 -5.84 -6.75 0.45
CA VAL A 451 -5.90 -8.05 1.14
C VAL A 451 -4.86 -8.08 2.25
N ILE A 452 -5.33 -8.06 3.50
CA ILE A 452 -4.51 -8.02 4.71
C ILE A 452 -4.52 -9.39 5.38
N GLY A 453 -3.35 -9.92 5.69
CA GLY A 453 -3.22 -11.19 6.40
C GLY A 453 -1.79 -11.50 6.76
N GLY A 454 -1.53 -12.72 7.18
CA GLY A 454 -0.20 -13.19 7.51
C GLY A 454 0.57 -13.73 6.30
N SER A 455 1.50 -14.63 6.54
CA SER A 455 2.34 -15.22 5.49
C SER A 455 1.56 -16.04 4.47
N SER A 456 0.41 -16.54 4.83
CA SER A 456 -0.49 -17.22 3.90
C SER A 456 -0.98 -16.30 2.78
N VAL A 457 -1.25 -15.04 3.06
CA VAL A 457 -1.60 -14.02 2.05
C VAL A 457 -0.34 -13.63 1.26
N PHE A 458 0.77 -13.38 1.97
CA PHE A 458 2.04 -13.02 1.35
C PHE A 458 2.53 -14.06 0.34
N GLU A 459 2.43 -15.35 0.71
CA GLU A 459 2.85 -16.46 -0.11
C GLU A 459 1.79 -16.89 -1.15
N GLY A 460 0.52 -16.74 -0.82
CA GLY A 460 -0.57 -17.41 -1.50
C GLY A 460 -1.47 -16.52 -2.36
N LEU A 461 -1.16 -15.23 -2.54
CA LEU A 461 -1.94 -14.34 -3.41
C LEU A 461 -1.08 -13.81 -4.55
N GLY A 462 -1.54 -13.92 -5.78
CA GLY A 462 -0.91 -13.36 -6.97
C GLY A 462 -1.54 -12.04 -7.36
N THR A 463 -0.85 -10.93 -7.12
CA THR A 463 -1.37 -9.57 -7.31
C THR A 463 -1.74 -9.29 -8.77
N GLU A 464 -0.79 -9.43 -9.70
CA GLU A 464 -1.02 -9.15 -11.13
C GLU A 464 -2.07 -10.07 -11.75
N TYR A 465 -2.05 -11.36 -11.37
CA TYR A 465 -3.01 -12.31 -11.86
C TYR A 465 -4.43 -11.97 -11.40
N LEU A 466 -4.60 -11.56 -10.14
CA LEU A 466 -5.92 -11.14 -9.63
C LEU A 466 -6.39 -9.84 -10.28
N GLU A 467 -5.50 -8.86 -10.49
CA GLU A 467 -5.84 -7.64 -11.23
C GLU A 467 -6.31 -7.95 -12.66
N ALA A 468 -5.61 -8.84 -13.35
CA ALA A 468 -5.98 -9.26 -14.70
C ALA A 468 -7.32 -9.99 -14.74
N LEU A 469 -7.58 -10.90 -13.77
CA LEU A 469 -8.88 -11.58 -13.64
C LEU A 469 -10.04 -10.61 -13.37
N LEU A 470 -9.77 -9.50 -12.68
CA LEU A 470 -10.74 -8.45 -12.39
C LEU A 470 -10.84 -7.37 -13.49
N ASP A 471 -10.24 -7.59 -14.67
CA ASP A 471 -10.19 -6.63 -15.78
C ASP A 471 -9.57 -5.26 -15.41
N GLY A 472 -8.81 -5.19 -14.33
CA GLY A 472 -8.24 -3.95 -13.81
C GLY A 472 -9.23 -3.02 -13.10
N ASP A 473 -10.42 -3.50 -12.76
CA ASP A 473 -11.42 -2.74 -11.99
C ASP A 473 -10.91 -2.32 -10.61
N TYR A 474 -9.99 -3.10 -10.05
CA TYR A 474 -9.33 -2.83 -8.79
C TYR A 474 -7.81 -2.97 -8.92
N ARG A 475 -7.08 -2.09 -8.26
CA ARG A 475 -5.65 -2.31 -7.97
C ARG A 475 -5.53 -3.24 -6.78
N VAL A 476 -4.91 -4.37 -6.97
CA VAL A 476 -4.74 -5.34 -5.89
C VAL A 476 -3.53 -4.99 -5.04
N ILE A 477 -3.74 -4.84 -3.74
CA ILE A 477 -2.68 -4.62 -2.76
C ILE A 477 -2.58 -5.86 -1.88
N ASN A 478 -1.58 -6.68 -2.13
CA ASN A 478 -1.27 -7.83 -1.29
C ASN A 478 -0.55 -7.35 -0.01
N PHE A 479 -1.31 -7.01 1.02
CA PHE A 479 -0.78 -6.60 2.32
C PHE A 479 -0.59 -7.81 3.27
N GLY A 480 -0.20 -8.95 2.72
CA GLY A 480 0.26 -10.09 3.48
C GLY A 480 1.55 -9.78 4.22
N THR A 481 1.69 -10.27 5.45
CA THR A 481 2.81 -10.00 6.34
C THR A 481 3.58 -11.29 6.64
N THR A 482 4.75 -11.18 7.27
CA THR A 482 5.42 -12.35 7.79
C THR A 482 4.73 -12.87 9.05
N ARG A 483 4.94 -14.12 9.41
CA ARG A 483 4.34 -14.80 10.59
C ARG A 483 4.42 -14.00 11.89
N THR A 484 5.38 -13.11 12.01
CA THR A 484 5.68 -12.39 13.24
C THR A 484 5.15 -10.97 13.26
N THR A 485 4.48 -10.53 12.20
CA THR A 485 3.92 -9.18 12.09
C THR A 485 2.44 -9.23 12.41
N HIS A 486 2.00 -8.35 13.28
CA HIS A 486 0.59 -8.21 13.61
C HIS A 486 -0.18 -7.53 12.47
N CYS A 487 -0.82 -8.32 11.63
CA CYS A 487 -1.60 -7.81 10.49
C CYS A 487 -2.78 -6.93 10.93
N THR A 488 -3.23 -7.03 12.18
CA THR A 488 -4.22 -6.13 12.80
C THR A 488 -3.78 -4.67 12.81
N MET A 489 -2.47 -4.40 12.95
CA MET A 489 -1.93 -3.02 12.87
C MET A 489 -2.16 -2.41 11.50
N TYR A 490 -1.97 -3.20 10.44
CA TYR A 490 -2.24 -2.72 9.08
C TYR A 490 -3.73 -2.54 8.83
N LEU A 491 -4.57 -3.42 9.38
CA LEU A 491 -6.02 -3.26 9.29
C LEU A 491 -6.47 -1.96 9.99
N GLU A 492 -5.97 -1.67 11.19
CA GLU A 492 -6.28 -0.43 11.91
C GLU A 492 -5.81 0.81 11.14
N ALA A 493 -4.60 0.76 10.56
CA ALA A 493 -4.04 1.84 9.77
C ALA A 493 -4.85 2.17 8.51
N MET A 494 -5.71 1.26 8.03
CA MET A 494 -6.60 1.54 6.90
C MET A 494 -7.63 2.62 7.21
N ALA A 495 -7.88 2.94 8.48
CA ALA A 495 -8.65 4.13 8.85
C ALA A 495 -8.13 5.42 8.19
N TYR A 496 -6.83 5.46 7.93
CA TYR A 496 -6.17 6.60 7.29
C TYR A 496 -5.86 6.36 5.81
N TYR A 497 -5.39 5.16 5.46
CA TYR A 497 -4.90 4.88 4.11
C TYR A 497 -5.96 4.46 3.10
N ALA A 498 -7.12 3.99 3.57
CA ALA A 498 -8.21 3.56 2.70
C ALA A 498 -9.25 4.67 2.49
N ASN A 499 -10.12 4.48 1.51
CA ASN A 499 -11.22 5.37 1.18
C ASN A 499 -12.48 4.58 0.74
N GLU A 500 -13.57 5.29 0.45
CA GLU A 500 -14.87 4.71 0.12
C GLU A 500 -14.91 3.83 -1.14
N SER A 501 -13.93 3.97 -2.04
CA SER A 501 -13.83 3.15 -3.25
C SER A 501 -13.10 1.81 -3.00
N ASP A 502 -12.52 1.62 -1.82
CA ASP A 502 -11.72 0.46 -1.50
C ASP A 502 -12.54 -0.70 -0.93
N VAL A 503 -12.08 -1.90 -1.22
CA VAL A 503 -12.51 -3.13 -0.58
C VAL A 503 -11.34 -3.72 0.20
N ILE A 504 -11.50 -3.84 1.51
CA ILE A 504 -10.52 -4.44 2.40
C ILE A 504 -10.95 -5.87 2.72
N VAL A 505 -10.05 -6.82 2.56
CA VAL A 505 -10.28 -8.22 2.94
C VAL A 505 -9.24 -8.65 3.97
N TYR A 506 -9.70 -8.98 5.15
CA TYR A 506 -8.87 -9.49 6.24
C TYR A 506 -8.85 -11.02 6.22
N SER A 507 -7.69 -11.62 5.97
CA SER A 507 -7.49 -13.06 5.81
C SER A 507 -6.37 -13.58 6.72
N PRO A 508 -6.59 -13.68 8.03
CA PRO A 508 -5.58 -14.08 9.01
C PRO A 508 -5.33 -15.59 8.98
N GLU A 509 -4.13 -16.02 9.38
CA GLU A 509 -3.73 -17.43 9.38
C GLU A 509 -4.19 -18.22 10.59
N ASN A 510 -4.27 -17.61 11.73
CA ASN A 510 -4.52 -18.29 12.99
C ASN A 510 -5.37 -17.46 13.95
N SER A 511 -5.72 -18.08 15.07
CA SER A 511 -6.58 -17.49 16.10
C SER A 511 -6.01 -16.22 16.73
N SER A 512 -4.69 -16.11 16.88
CA SER A 512 -4.09 -14.94 17.54
C SER A 512 -4.32 -13.66 16.73
N TYR A 513 -4.24 -13.70 15.41
CA TYR A 513 -4.53 -12.56 14.55
C TYR A 513 -6.03 -12.22 14.52
N LEU A 514 -6.86 -13.25 14.52
CA LEU A 514 -8.30 -13.09 14.53
C LEU A 514 -8.80 -12.61 15.89
N LEU A 515 -8.12 -13.00 16.96
CA LEU A 515 -8.49 -12.63 18.34
C LEU A 515 -7.98 -11.24 18.76
N GLY A 516 -7.28 -10.51 17.90
CA GLY A 516 -6.75 -9.20 18.24
C GLY A 516 -5.68 -9.28 19.33
N GLU A 517 -4.63 -10.04 19.07
CA GLU A 517 -3.50 -10.20 20.01
C GLU A 517 -2.93 -8.86 20.45
N ARG A 518 -2.69 -8.71 21.75
CA ARG A 518 -2.28 -7.45 22.39
C ARG A 518 -0.81 -7.41 22.79
N GLU A 519 -0.05 -8.46 22.50
CA GLU A 519 1.39 -8.51 22.72
C GLU A 519 2.14 -8.36 21.41
N LEU A 520 3.11 -7.46 21.38
CA LEU A 520 3.99 -7.25 20.22
C LEU A 520 5.23 -8.12 20.33
N TYR A 521 5.58 -8.71 19.20
CA TYR A 521 6.90 -9.27 19.01
C TYR A 521 7.84 -8.21 18.43
N TRP A 522 9.07 -8.16 18.86
CA TRP A 522 10.06 -7.22 18.34
C TRP A 522 10.23 -7.28 16.80
N LYS A 523 9.97 -8.45 16.21
CA LYS A 523 10.01 -8.64 14.76
C LYS A 523 8.91 -7.85 14.02
N SER A 524 7.76 -7.65 14.65
CA SER A 524 6.70 -6.81 14.09
C SER A 524 7.15 -5.35 13.95
N LEU A 525 7.91 -4.86 14.93
CA LEU A 525 8.47 -3.50 14.87
C LEU A 525 9.59 -3.36 13.83
N ARG A 526 10.37 -4.42 13.60
CA ARG A 526 11.33 -4.49 12.50
C ARG A 526 10.65 -4.27 11.15
N ASP A 527 9.50 -4.89 10.94
CA ASP A 527 8.78 -4.84 9.67
C ASP A 527 8.12 -3.47 9.43
N LEU A 528 8.00 -2.65 10.49
CA LEU A 528 7.54 -1.25 10.41
C LEU A 528 8.66 -0.24 10.13
N GLU A 529 9.91 -0.67 10.02
CA GLU A 529 11.04 0.23 9.74
C GLU A 529 10.85 0.95 8.41
N GLY A 530 10.90 2.27 8.43
CA GLY A 530 10.61 3.12 7.26
C GLY A 530 9.13 3.40 7.00
N MET A 531 8.26 3.01 7.92
CA MET A 531 6.81 3.27 7.84
C MET A 531 6.31 3.97 9.11
N ASN A 532 7.08 4.91 9.65
CA ASN A 532 6.85 5.49 10.98
C ASN A 532 5.48 6.17 11.15
N ASN A 533 4.79 6.56 10.07
CA ASN A 533 3.41 7.06 10.18
C ASN A 533 2.42 6.03 10.73
N ILE A 534 2.69 4.75 10.63
CA ILE A 534 1.81 3.72 11.22
C ILE A 534 1.61 3.95 12.71
N TYR A 535 2.66 4.37 13.42
CA TYR A 535 2.55 4.71 14.86
C TYR A 535 1.60 5.89 15.15
N ARG A 536 1.25 6.70 14.16
CA ARG A 536 0.25 7.78 14.28
C ARG A 536 -1.19 7.29 14.10
N TYR A 537 -1.37 6.21 13.33
CA TYR A 537 -2.69 5.73 12.89
C TYR A 537 -3.14 4.48 13.60
N VAL A 538 -2.25 3.85 14.36
CA VAL A 538 -2.53 2.67 15.20
C VAL A 538 -2.46 3.08 16.66
N ASP A 539 -3.45 2.65 17.43
CA ASP A 539 -3.44 2.88 18.87
C ASP A 539 -2.43 1.95 19.55
N MET A 540 -1.18 2.40 19.59
CA MET A 540 -0.07 1.63 20.18
C MET A 540 -0.24 1.35 21.67
N THR A 541 -1.13 2.07 22.37
CA THR A 541 -1.40 1.86 23.79
C THR A 541 -2.20 0.60 24.06
N GLN A 542 -2.83 0.04 23.04
CA GLN A 542 -3.53 -1.26 23.12
C GLN A 542 -2.56 -2.43 23.27
N TYR A 543 -1.29 -2.25 22.89
CA TYR A 543 -0.27 -3.28 23.01
C TYR A 543 0.42 -3.20 24.37
N THR A 544 0.22 -4.23 25.19
CA THR A 544 0.60 -4.23 26.61
C THR A 544 2.10 -4.17 26.86
N ASN A 545 2.92 -4.53 25.86
CA ASN A 545 4.39 -4.61 25.96
C ASN A 545 5.11 -3.71 24.95
N PHE A 546 4.48 -2.64 24.44
CA PHE A 546 5.02 -1.84 23.34
C PHE A 546 6.46 -1.36 23.59
N PHE A 547 6.76 -0.74 24.72
CA PHE A 547 8.10 -0.23 25.01
C PHE A 547 9.13 -1.34 25.19
N SER A 548 8.74 -2.45 25.82
CA SER A 548 9.60 -3.61 25.98
C SER A 548 9.92 -4.27 24.64
N ALA A 549 8.92 -4.45 23.77
CA ALA A 549 9.12 -4.98 22.42
C ALA A 549 10.00 -4.06 21.57
N PHE A 550 9.87 -2.74 21.74
CA PHE A 550 10.70 -1.76 21.07
C PHE A 550 12.16 -1.83 21.54
N THR A 551 12.38 -1.97 22.84
CA THR A 551 13.70 -2.23 23.42
C THR A 551 14.31 -3.51 22.87
N ASP A 552 13.55 -4.60 22.85
CA ASP A 552 14.00 -5.89 22.30
C ASP A 552 14.32 -5.80 20.80
N PHE A 553 13.56 -5.03 20.03
CA PHE A 553 13.87 -4.74 18.64
C PHE A 553 15.21 -4.05 18.50
N ASN A 554 15.47 -2.99 19.26
CA ASN A 554 16.71 -2.26 19.21
C ASN A 554 17.91 -3.10 19.67
N GLN A 555 17.76 -3.83 20.78
CA GLN A 555 18.83 -4.64 21.36
C GLN A 555 19.18 -5.87 20.51
N ASN A 556 18.17 -6.58 20.02
CA ASN A 556 18.38 -7.86 19.32
C ASN A 556 18.61 -7.69 17.81
N TYR A 557 18.21 -6.56 17.23
CA TYR A 557 18.17 -6.43 15.80
C TYR A 557 18.89 -5.19 15.27
N ARG A 558 18.49 -4.01 15.72
CA ARG A 558 18.95 -2.76 15.14
C ARG A 558 20.44 -2.53 15.36
N TYR A 559 20.94 -2.77 16.55
CA TYR A 559 22.34 -2.52 16.91
C TYR A 559 23.25 -3.74 16.78
N GLN A 560 22.77 -4.95 17.04
CA GLN A 560 23.63 -6.13 17.09
C GLN A 560 23.80 -6.87 15.76
N ARG A 561 22.85 -6.78 14.84
CA ARG A 561 22.85 -7.59 13.61
C ARG A 561 23.02 -6.80 12.32
N ALA A 562 23.15 -5.50 12.39
CA ALA A 562 23.29 -4.65 11.22
C ALA A 562 24.50 -5.02 10.33
N ALA A 563 25.58 -5.50 10.93
CA ALA A 563 26.82 -5.78 10.23
C ALA A 563 26.81 -7.02 9.34
N THR A 564 26.26 -8.11 9.85
CA THR A 564 26.39 -9.43 9.23
C THR A 564 25.34 -9.73 8.16
N ARG A 565 24.26 -8.97 8.11
CA ARG A 565 23.14 -9.22 7.19
C ARG A 565 23.02 -8.27 6.01
N TYR A 566 23.68 -7.12 6.04
CA TYR A 566 23.57 -6.13 4.96
C TYR A 566 24.19 -6.64 3.64
N GLU A 567 25.26 -7.41 3.70
CA GLU A 567 25.90 -8.05 2.54
C GLU A 567 25.13 -9.30 2.09
N ASP A 568 24.60 -10.10 3.03
CA ASP A 568 23.77 -11.25 2.72
C ASP A 568 22.41 -10.87 2.16
N ILE A 569 21.86 -9.74 2.56
CA ILE A 569 20.54 -9.23 2.19
C ILE A 569 20.45 -8.84 0.72
N ALA A 570 21.53 -8.33 0.13
CA ALA A 570 21.58 -8.02 -1.31
C ALA A 570 21.37 -9.28 -2.19
N ASN A 571 21.58 -10.48 -1.64
CA ASN A 571 21.38 -11.76 -2.30
C ASN A 571 19.99 -12.37 -2.07
N TYR A 572 19.15 -11.78 -1.23
CA TYR A 572 17.83 -12.29 -0.85
C TYR A 572 16.67 -11.36 -1.26
N ALA A 573 16.75 -10.76 -2.46
CA ALA A 573 15.62 -10.06 -3.04
C ALA A 573 14.55 -11.09 -3.48
N TYR A 574 13.69 -11.49 -2.55
CA TYR A 574 12.62 -12.45 -2.80
C TYR A 574 11.25 -11.80 -3.03
N THR A 575 11.22 -10.53 -3.37
CA THR A 575 9.99 -9.81 -3.66
C THR A 575 10.09 -9.05 -4.97
N ASP A 576 9.01 -9.08 -5.73
CA ASP A 576 8.85 -8.27 -6.95
C ASP A 576 8.49 -6.81 -6.63
N GLU A 577 8.18 -6.04 -7.65
CA GLU A 577 7.77 -4.64 -7.54
C GLU A 577 6.40 -4.44 -6.89
N ASN A 578 5.58 -5.48 -6.80
CA ASN A 578 4.29 -5.47 -6.11
C ASN A 578 4.43 -5.83 -4.62
N GLY A 579 5.62 -6.27 -4.21
CA GLY A 579 5.87 -6.83 -2.89
C GLY A 579 5.44 -8.30 -2.75
N ASP A 580 5.12 -8.96 -3.87
CA ASP A 580 4.80 -10.37 -3.90
C ASP A 580 6.07 -11.24 -3.77
N HIS A 581 5.92 -12.39 -3.16
CA HIS A 581 7.04 -13.31 -2.93
C HIS A 581 7.45 -14.05 -4.21
N THR A 582 8.76 -14.03 -4.53
CA THR A 582 9.32 -14.54 -5.79
C THR A 582 10.41 -15.64 -5.60
N ARG A 583 10.40 -16.37 -4.49
CA ARG A 583 11.41 -17.41 -4.25
C ARG A 583 11.41 -18.49 -5.33
N PRO A 584 12.57 -18.78 -5.95
CA PRO A 584 12.64 -19.78 -7.02
C PRO A 584 12.33 -21.23 -6.60
N ASP A 585 12.49 -21.55 -5.32
CA ASP A 585 12.27 -22.88 -4.76
C ASP A 585 10.80 -23.19 -4.44
N ARG A 586 9.89 -22.21 -4.57
CA ARG A 586 8.44 -22.38 -4.40
C ARG A 586 7.77 -23.29 -5.45
N GLN A 587 8.42 -23.52 -6.56
CA GLN A 587 7.90 -24.38 -7.63
C GLN A 587 7.86 -25.86 -7.23
N SER A 588 8.60 -26.28 -6.21
CA SER A 588 8.60 -27.63 -5.73
C SER A 588 7.62 -27.80 -4.57
N TYR A 589 6.87 -28.91 -4.56
CA TYR A 589 6.14 -29.26 -3.36
C TYR A 589 7.09 -29.96 -2.37
N VAL A 590 6.78 -29.84 -1.09
CA VAL A 590 7.61 -30.41 -0.03
C VAL A 590 7.32 -31.89 0.11
N LYS A 591 8.37 -32.74 -0.07
CA LYS A 591 8.26 -34.19 0.12
C LYS A 591 8.20 -34.58 1.59
N GLU A 592 8.76 -33.77 2.46
CA GLU A 592 8.87 -34.03 3.89
C GLU A 592 8.53 -32.74 4.63
N SER A 593 7.30 -32.57 4.98
CA SER A 593 6.91 -31.39 5.72
C SER A 593 7.06 -31.65 7.22
N LYS A 594 7.58 -30.66 7.90
CA LYS A 594 7.39 -30.48 9.33
C LYS A 594 6.07 -29.77 9.53
N TYR A 595 4.95 -30.44 9.25
CA TYR A 595 3.65 -29.83 9.36
C TYR A 595 3.35 -29.49 10.81
N GLN A 596 2.86 -28.29 10.98
CA GLN A 596 2.11 -27.94 12.16
C GLN A 596 0.64 -28.20 11.85
N ASP A 597 -0.07 -28.79 12.78
CA ASP A 597 -1.52 -28.92 12.63
C ASP A 597 -2.15 -27.55 12.45
N VAL A 598 -3.10 -27.46 11.55
CA VAL A 598 -3.88 -26.24 11.35
C VAL A 598 -4.97 -26.19 12.40
N TYR A 599 -4.91 -25.19 13.25
CA TYR A 599 -5.95 -24.91 14.21
C TYR A 599 -6.78 -23.74 13.73
N TYR A 600 -8.05 -23.96 13.49
CA TYR A 600 -8.99 -22.87 13.48
C TYR A 600 -9.18 -22.39 14.90
N PRO A 601 -9.64 -21.12 15.12
CA PRO A 601 -9.75 -20.55 16.45
C PRO A 601 -10.37 -21.51 17.43
N ALA A 602 -9.70 -21.71 18.55
CA ALA A 602 -10.18 -22.59 19.60
C ALA A 602 -11.45 -22.00 20.19
N PHE A 603 -12.51 -22.77 20.13
CA PHE A 603 -13.76 -22.41 20.76
C PHE A 603 -13.66 -22.71 22.25
N ASN A 604 -14.10 -21.78 23.08
CA ASN A 604 -14.23 -22.04 24.52
C ASN A 604 -15.42 -22.97 24.80
N ASN A 605 -15.69 -23.22 26.07
CA ASN A 605 -16.79 -24.11 26.45
C ASN A 605 -18.18 -23.63 25.96
N ARG A 606 -18.40 -22.31 25.80
CA ARG A 606 -19.64 -21.77 25.26
C ARG A 606 -19.76 -22.04 23.77
N THR A 607 -18.68 -21.78 23.05
CA THR A 607 -18.63 -22.05 21.60
C THR A 607 -18.67 -23.55 21.33
N LYS A 608 -17.98 -24.34 22.14
CA LYS A 608 -18.02 -25.79 22.08
C LYS A 608 -19.41 -26.34 22.28
N SER A 609 -20.14 -25.88 23.30
CA SER A 609 -21.51 -26.31 23.52
C SER A 609 -22.46 -25.95 22.38
N ARG A 610 -22.20 -24.83 21.70
CA ARG A 610 -22.99 -24.37 20.57
C ARG A 610 -22.80 -25.23 19.32
N PHE A 611 -21.58 -25.72 19.06
CA PHE A 611 -21.23 -26.48 17.88
C PHE A 611 -20.97 -27.97 18.15
N ASP A 612 -21.09 -28.41 19.37
CA ASP A 612 -20.86 -29.80 19.82
C ASP A 612 -19.48 -30.35 19.38
N VAL A 613 -18.45 -29.49 19.39
CA VAL A 613 -17.08 -29.82 18.94
C VAL A 613 -16.15 -29.87 20.13
N ASP A 614 -15.43 -30.98 20.31
CA ASP A 614 -14.39 -31.12 21.33
C ASP A 614 -13.00 -30.78 20.80
N TYR A 615 -12.54 -29.56 21.06
CA TYR A 615 -11.23 -29.08 20.66
C TYR A 615 -10.09 -29.60 21.54
N LYS A 616 -10.38 -30.12 22.72
CA LYS A 616 -9.35 -30.56 23.67
C LYS A 616 -8.74 -31.91 23.33
N GLY A 617 -9.33 -32.64 22.36
CA GLY A 617 -8.93 -34.02 22.11
C GLY A 617 -7.66 -34.18 21.29
N ASP A 618 -7.37 -33.25 20.38
CA ASP A 618 -6.40 -33.51 19.30
C ASP A 618 -5.27 -32.51 19.23
N ALA A 619 -4.85 -32.03 20.36
CA ALA A 619 -3.63 -31.28 20.42
C ALA A 619 -2.45 -32.17 20.09
N THR A 620 -1.90 -31.98 18.93
CA THR A 620 -0.79 -32.75 18.41
C THR A 620 0.56 -32.11 18.73
N ALA A 621 1.53 -32.19 17.89
CA ALA A 621 2.93 -31.93 18.13
C ALA A 621 3.32 -30.61 18.84
N ASN A 622 2.46 -29.60 18.86
CA ASN A 622 2.68 -28.32 19.56
C ASN A 622 1.91 -28.23 20.88
N LYS A 623 1.61 -29.36 21.51
CA LYS A 623 0.91 -29.43 22.78
C LYS A 623 1.48 -28.57 23.88
N GLU A 624 2.77 -28.33 23.87
CA GLU A 624 3.45 -27.57 24.92
C GLU A 624 3.14 -26.08 24.87
N ASP A 625 2.90 -25.53 23.66
CA ASP A 625 2.67 -24.11 23.48
C ASP A 625 1.19 -23.70 23.41
N TYR A 626 0.35 -24.55 22.82
CA TYR A 626 -1.05 -24.20 22.54
C TYR A 626 -2.08 -24.99 23.34
N ASN A 627 -1.70 -26.06 23.98
CA ASN A 627 -2.61 -27.00 24.62
C ASN A 627 -2.36 -27.28 26.09
N ASN A 628 -1.56 -26.49 26.75
CA ASN A 628 -1.45 -26.61 28.18
C ASN A 628 -2.67 -25.94 28.82
N PRO A 629 -3.66 -26.69 29.34
CA PRO A 629 -4.81 -26.09 30.00
C PRO A 629 -4.42 -25.26 31.25
N ASP A 630 -3.19 -25.48 31.75
CA ASP A 630 -2.66 -24.71 32.87
C ASP A 630 -2.02 -23.37 32.45
N ASN A 631 -1.69 -23.20 31.16
CA ASN A 631 -1.11 -21.96 30.66
C ASN A 631 -2.14 -20.89 30.26
N ASN A 632 -3.42 -21.15 30.41
CA ASN A 632 -4.53 -20.20 30.16
C ASN A 632 -4.45 -19.51 28.77
N THR A 633 -3.78 -20.12 27.78
CA THR A 633 -3.53 -19.54 26.46
C THR A 633 -4.66 -19.78 25.46
N TRP A 634 -5.71 -20.48 25.87
CA TRP A 634 -6.89 -20.72 25.06
C TRP A 634 -7.91 -19.62 25.26
N CYS A 635 -7.90 -18.68 24.35
CA CYS A 635 -8.91 -17.65 24.30
C CYS A 635 -10.03 -18.06 23.39
N SER A 636 -11.24 -17.83 23.81
CA SER A 636 -12.39 -17.95 22.93
C SER A 636 -12.42 -16.78 21.95
N ILE A 637 -12.82 -17.03 20.71
CA ILE A 637 -13.04 -15.95 19.73
C ILE A 637 -14.18 -15.00 20.16
N ASP A 638 -15.05 -15.41 21.08
CA ASP A 638 -16.10 -14.59 21.65
C ASP A 638 -15.75 -14.03 23.04
N ASP A 639 -14.48 -14.15 23.48
CA ASP A 639 -14.02 -13.53 24.71
C ASP A 639 -13.92 -12.00 24.53
N PRO A 640 -14.62 -11.21 25.36
CA PRO A 640 -14.60 -9.74 25.25
C PRO A 640 -13.19 -9.13 25.26
N TYR A 641 -12.24 -9.77 25.92
CA TYR A 641 -10.85 -9.31 25.97
C TYR A 641 -10.20 -9.23 24.59
N TYR A 642 -10.56 -10.12 23.65
CA TYR A 642 -10.04 -10.15 22.29
C TYR A 642 -11.05 -9.62 21.26
N LEU A 643 -12.32 -9.91 21.45
CA LEU A 643 -13.39 -9.52 20.54
C LEU A 643 -13.58 -8.00 20.47
N GLU A 644 -13.61 -7.32 21.63
CA GLU A 644 -13.77 -5.87 21.66
C GLU A 644 -12.65 -5.11 20.95
N PRO A 645 -11.34 -5.42 21.21
CA PRO A 645 -10.27 -4.79 20.48
C PRO A 645 -10.33 -5.08 18.96
N MET A 646 -10.67 -6.29 18.55
CA MET A 646 -10.77 -6.65 17.14
C MET A 646 -11.90 -5.88 16.46
N ASN A 647 -13.08 -5.81 17.06
CA ASN A 647 -14.19 -5.03 16.51
C ASN A 647 -13.87 -3.53 16.48
N ARG A 648 -13.13 -3.01 17.46
CA ARG A 648 -12.62 -1.63 17.40
C ARG A 648 -11.71 -1.41 16.17
N ILE A 649 -10.79 -2.33 15.88
CA ILE A 649 -9.89 -2.29 14.73
C ILE A 649 -10.68 -2.36 13.42
N ILE A 650 -11.64 -3.28 13.32
CA ILE A 650 -12.50 -3.41 12.13
C ILE A 650 -13.29 -2.11 11.91
N ASN A 651 -13.88 -1.56 12.97
CA ASN A 651 -14.64 -0.32 12.88
C ASN A 651 -13.75 0.89 12.57
N ALA A 652 -12.49 0.91 13.04
CA ALA A 652 -11.52 1.91 12.64
C ALA A 652 -11.28 1.86 11.13
N ALA A 653 -11.00 0.68 10.56
CA ALA A 653 -10.82 0.53 9.13
C ALA A 653 -12.06 0.95 8.33
N ARG A 654 -13.27 0.57 8.80
CA ARG A 654 -14.56 0.98 8.18
C ARG A 654 -14.81 2.48 8.22
N SER A 655 -14.21 3.19 9.17
CA SER A 655 -14.35 4.65 9.27
C SER A 655 -13.78 5.42 8.07
N SER A 656 -12.91 4.79 7.28
CA SER A 656 -12.41 5.31 6.00
C SER A 656 -13.50 5.38 4.91
N GLY A 657 -14.65 4.74 5.12
CA GLY A 657 -15.69 4.52 4.11
C GLY A 657 -15.54 3.21 3.32
N ALA A 658 -14.38 2.55 3.41
CA ALA A 658 -14.12 1.26 2.77
C ALA A 658 -15.02 0.16 3.35
N LYS A 659 -15.30 -0.85 2.53
CA LYS A 659 -15.93 -2.08 2.98
C LYS A 659 -14.88 -3.04 3.51
N VAL A 660 -15.14 -3.65 4.67
CA VAL A 660 -14.20 -4.55 5.35
C VAL A 660 -14.79 -5.94 5.50
N TYR A 661 -14.19 -6.90 4.80
CA TYR A 661 -14.64 -8.28 4.76
C TYR A 661 -13.64 -9.22 5.42
N PHE A 662 -14.14 -10.36 5.88
CA PHE A 662 -13.31 -11.48 6.29
C PHE A 662 -13.21 -12.50 5.15
N ALA A 663 -12.03 -13.13 4.98
CA ALA A 663 -11.82 -14.29 4.13
C ALA A 663 -10.90 -15.31 4.79
N PHE A 664 -11.00 -16.56 4.36
CA PHE A 664 -10.25 -17.66 4.97
C PHE A 664 -8.83 -17.77 4.41
N CYS A 665 -7.90 -18.17 5.25
CA CYS A 665 -6.56 -18.56 4.81
C CYS A 665 -6.59 -19.97 4.20
N PRO A 666 -5.62 -20.31 3.32
CA PRO A 666 -5.48 -21.66 2.84
C PRO A 666 -5.06 -22.61 3.98
N ALA A 667 -5.56 -23.82 3.93
CA ALA A 667 -5.24 -24.87 4.89
C ALA A 667 -4.91 -26.18 4.17
N ASP A 668 -3.83 -26.85 4.61
CA ASP A 668 -3.48 -28.17 4.14
C ASP A 668 -4.44 -29.21 4.73
N ALA A 669 -5.15 -29.94 3.85
CA ALA A 669 -6.11 -30.96 4.24
C ALA A 669 -5.53 -32.04 5.17
N ASP A 670 -4.25 -32.41 4.97
CA ASP A 670 -3.58 -33.41 5.79
C ASP A 670 -3.20 -32.89 7.17
N SER A 671 -3.13 -31.57 7.32
CA SER A 671 -2.78 -30.90 8.57
C SER A 671 -4.00 -30.46 9.40
N LEU A 672 -5.22 -30.65 8.90
CA LEU A 672 -6.43 -30.34 9.64
C LEU A 672 -6.63 -31.33 10.80
N VAL A 673 -7.00 -30.78 11.96
CA VAL A 673 -7.49 -31.63 13.08
C VAL A 673 -8.79 -32.32 12.66
N GLU A 674 -9.06 -33.49 13.24
CA GLU A 674 -10.16 -34.36 12.82
C GLU A 674 -11.52 -33.65 12.83
N ALA A 675 -11.77 -32.81 13.83
CA ALA A 675 -12.99 -32.02 13.91
C ALA A 675 -13.13 -31.02 12.73
N ALA A 676 -12.04 -30.40 12.30
CA ALA A 676 -12.05 -29.43 11.21
C ALA A 676 -12.11 -30.06 9.82
N LYS A 677 -12.03 -31.40 9.71
CA LYS A 677 -12.28 -32.13 8.46
C LYS A 677 -13.77 -32.26 8.14
N ASN A 678 -14.64 -31.81 9.03
CA ASN A 678 -16.08 -31.89 8.87
C ASN A 678 -16.63 -30.60 8.23
N THR A 679 -17.28 -30.71 7.06
CA THR A 679 -17.85 -29.57 6.34
C THR A 679 -18.93 -28.83 7.13
N ALA A 680 -19.75 -29.55 7.89
CA ALA A 680 -20.77 -28.91 8.73
C ALA A 680 -20.11 -28.05 9.85
N TRP A 681 -18.99 -28.50 10.39
CA TRP A 681 -18.23 -27.74 11.35
C TRP A 681 -17.60 -26.47 10.72
N LEU A 682 -17.01 -26.59 9.53
CA LEU A 682 -16.45 -25.43 8.80
C LEU A 682 -17.51 -24.38 8.47
N ARG A 683 -18.70 -24.82 8.03
CA ARG A 683 -19.83 -23.90 7.78
C ARG A 683 -20.36 -23.24 9.06
N ALA A 684 -20.37 -23.96 10.18
CA ALA A 684 -20.72 -23.38 11.46
C ALA A 684 -19.68 -22.33 11.93
N TYR A 685 -18.41 -22.55 11.60
CA TYR A 685 -17.34 -21.58 11.84
C TYR A 685 -17.53 -20.32 10.97
N ASP A 686 -17.85 -20.45 9.68
CA ASP A 686 -18.18 -19.33 8.79
C ASP A 686 -19.32 -18.47 9.38
N ALA A 687 -20.38 -19.13 9.81
CA ALA A 687 -21.54 -18.45 10.40
C ALA A 687 -21.20 -17.72 11.70
N LEU A 688 -20.32 -18.32 12.52
CA LEU A 688 -19.90 -17.69 13.78
C LEU A 688 -19.07 -16.43 13.52
N ILE A 689 -18.12 -16.46 12.57
CA ILE A 689 -17.33 -15.27 12.21
C ILE A 689 -18.26 -14.14 11.77
N ALA A 690 -19.23 -14.42 10.91
CA ALA A 690 -20.20 -13.44 10.44
C ALA A 690 -21.09 -12.88 11.55
N GLU A 691 -21.31 -13.64 12.64
CA GLU A 691 -22.19 -13.23 13.74
C GLU A 691 -21.48 -12.34 14.76
N ILE A 692 -20.23 -12.64 15.10
CA ILE A 692 -19.58 -12.01 16.27
C ILE A 692 -18.67 -10.84 15.92
N TYR A 693 -18.15 -10.79 14.69
CA TYR A 693 -17.28 -9.70 14.24
C TYR A 693 -18.01 -8.66 13.40
N ASP A 694 -17.62 -7.41 13.52
CA ASP A 694 -18.20 -6.26 12.83
C ASP A 694 -17.80 -6.13 11.35
N PHE A 695 -17.38 -7.22 10.71
CA PHE A 695 -17.10 -7.24 9.27
C PHE A 695 -18.39 -6.95 8.46
N ASP A 696 -18.25 -6.36 7.28
CA ASP A 696 -19.37 -6.17 6.35
C ASP A 696 -19.88 -7.51 5.78
N GLY A 697 -19.13 -8.59 5.96
CA GLY A 697 -19.48 -9.95 5.60
C GLY A 697 -18.27 -10.88 5.52
N VAL A 698 -18.50 -12.10 5.09
CA VAL A 698 -17.50 -13.14 4.85
C VAL A 698 -17.46 -13.42 3.35
N ILE A 699 -16.25 -13.35 2.75
CA ILE A 699 -16.02 -13.66 1.35
C ILE A 699 -15.52 -15.10 1.22
N GLY A 700 -16.22 -15.90 0.42
CA GLY A 700 -15.97 -17.32 0.25
C GLY A 700 -16.44 -18.15 1.46
N ARG A 701 -16.05 -19.41 1.48
CA ARG A 701 -16.38 -20.37 2.54
C ARG A 701 -15.11 -21.05 2.99
N CYS A 702 -15.01 -21.36 4.28
CA CYS A 702 -13.85 -22.01 4.87
C CYS A 702 -13.47 -23.30 4.12
N GLU A 703 -14.46 -24.11 3.74
CA GLU A 703 -14.28 -25.37 3.02
C GLU A 703 -13.63 -25.20 1.63
N ASP A 704 -13.81 -24.06 0.97
CA ASP A 704 -13.25 -23.80 -0.36
C ASP A 704 -11.74 -23.47 -0.32
N TYR A 705 -11.19 -23.20 0.87
CA TYR A 705 -9.78 -22.88 1.09
C TYR A 705 -8.98 -24.04 1.69
N VAL A 706 -9.54 -25.24 1.73
CA VAL A 706 -8.81 -26.45 2.12
C VAL A 706 -8.25 -27.12 0.86
N TYR A 707 -6.93 -27.23 0.77
CA TYR A 707 -6.23 -27.70 -0.41
C TYR A 707 -5.47 -28.99 -0.14
N ASN A 708 -5.24 -29.77 -1.19
CA ASN A 708 -4.38 -30.94 -1.14
C ASN A 708 -2.94 -30.53 -0.77
N HIS A 709 -2.29 -31.37 0.03
CA HIS A 709 -0.91 -31.26 0.46
C HIS A 709 0.10 -30.88 -0.64
N GLN A 710 -0.06 -31.40 -1.84
CA GLN A 710 0.82 -31.12 -2.98
C GLN A 710 0.90 -29.64 -3.38
N TYR A 711 -0.06 -28.81 -2.93
CA TYR A 711 -0.11 -27.37 -3.22
C TYR A 711 0.60 -26.52 -2.17
N PHE A 712 1.21 -27.16 -1.18
CA PHE A 712 1.96 -26.45 -0.14
C PHE A 712 3.47 -26.58 -0.33
N TYR A 713 4.19 -25.65 0.24
CA TYR A 713 5.62 -25.47 0.02
C TYR A 713 6.46 -25.90 1.24
N ASP A 714 6.33 -25.23 2.38
CA ASP A 714 7.15 -25.46 3.57
C ASP A 714 6.34 -25.57 4.88
N CYS A 715 5.09 -25.22 4.87
CA CYS A 715 4.18 -25.41 6.00
C CYS A 715 2.72 -25.46 5.54
N ALA A 716 1.83 -25.72 6.49
CA ALA A 716 0.39 -25.91 6.25
C ALA A 716 -0.38 -24.69 5.74
N PHE A 717 0.27 -23.54 5.62
CA PHE A 717 -0.33 -22.27 5.18
C PHE A 717 0.35 -21.65 3.96
N HIS A 718 1.57 -22.06 3.64
CA HIS A 718 2.33 -21.49 2.54
C HIS A 718 2.12 -22.30 1.26
N LEU A 719 1.42 -21.72 0.35
CA LEU A 719 1.17 -22.33 -0.95
C LEU A 719 2.42 -22.23 -1.84
N ASN A 720 2.70 -23.30 -2.60
CA ASN A 720 3.61 -23.23 -3.72
C ASN A 720 2.96 -22.45 -4.88
N ASP A 721 3.66 -22.28 -6.00
CA ASP A 721 3.16 -21.47 -7.12
C ASP A 721 1.86 -22.02 -7.73
N TYR A 722 1.68 -23.34 -7.74
CA TYR A 722 0.43 -23.97 -8.17
C TYR A 722 -0.73 -23.65 -7.23
N GLY A 723 -0.51 -23.85 -5.93
CA GLY A 723 -1.50 -23.54 -4.89
C GLY A 723 -1.85 -22.05 -4.87
N ARG A 724 -0.85 -21.17 -5.04
CA ARG A 724 -1.05 -19.73 -5.16
C ARG A 724 -1.99 -19.36 -6.31
N THR A 725 -1.80 -19.97 -7.48
CA THR A 725 -2.66 -19.73 -8.64
C THR A 725 -4.09 -20.20 -8.36
N TYR A 726 -4.27 -21.37 -7.79
CA TYR A 726 -5.59 -21.89 -7.43
C TYR A 726 -6.29 -21.02 -6.39
N ARG A 727 -5.59 -20.62 -5.33
CA ARG A 727 -6.15 -19.73 -4.32
C ARG A 727 -6.55 -18.38 -4.91
N THR A 728 -5.68 -17.79 -5.74
CA THR A 728 -5.96 -16.50 -6.37
C THR A 728 -7.19 -16.59 -7.27
N TYR A 729 -7.33 -17.69 -8.00
CA TYR A 729 -8.52 -17.93 -8.83
C TYR A 729 -9.78 -18.15 -8.00
N GLN A 730 -9.71 -18.94 -6.91
CA GLN A 730 -10.85 -19.10 -5.99
C GLN A 730 -11.26 -17.74 -5.40
N PHE A 731 -10.29 -16.97 -4.98
CA PHE A 731 -10.54 -15.62 -4.44
C PHE A 731 -11.20 -14.70 -5.47
N TYR A 732 -10.80 -14.79 -6.75
CA TYR A 732 -11.50 -14.11 -7.84
C TYR A 732 -12.96 -14.53 -7.97
N LEU A 733 -13.27 -15.83 -7.90
CA LEU A 733 -14.65 -16.32 -7.96
C LEU A 733 -15.49 -15.76 -6.80
N ASP A 734 -14.91 -15.75 -5.60
CA ASP A 734 -15.57 -15.26 -4.40
C ASP A 734 -15.81 -13.74 -4.47
N ILE A 735 -14.83 -12.97 -4.97
CA ILE A 735 -14.99 -11.52 -5.22
C ILE A 735 -16.06 -11.27 -6.28
N CYS A 736 -16.10 -12.02 -7.38
CA CYS A 736 -17.15 -11.90 -8.38
C CYS A 736 -18.53 -12.16 -7.79
N SER A 737 -18.66 -13.22 -6.97
CA SER A 737 -19.88 -13.53 -6.26
C SER A 737 -20.33 -12.39 -5.34
N TYR A 738 -19.37 -11.82 -4.60
CA TYR A 738 -19.60 -10.66 -3.75
C TYR A 738 -20.06 -9.43 -4.54
N LEU A 739 -19.42 -9.15 -5.68
CA LEU A 739 -19.79 -8.04 -6.56
C LEU A 739 -21.09 -8.30 -7.34
N GLY A 740 -21.76 -9.46 -7.15
CA GLY A 740 -23.00 -9.83 -7.85
C GLY A 740 -22.80 -10.03 -9.35
N ARG A 741 -21.60 -10.37 -9.80
CA ARG A 741 -21.29 -10.61 -11.22
C ARG A 741 -20.81 -12.03 -11.45
N SER A 742 -21.04 -12.54 -12.67
CA SER A 742 -20.48 -13.82 -13.09
C SER A 742 -18.98 -13.70 -13.36
N ALA A 743 -18.23 -14.74 -12.99
CA ALA A 743 -16.82 -14.84 -13.36
C ALA A 743 -16.69 -14.89 -14.90
N LYS A 744 -15.83 -14.06 -15.45
CA LYS A 744 -15.60 -13.91 -16.89
C LYS A 744 -14.54 -14.90 -17.39
N TYR A 745 -13.53 -15.16 -16.59
CA TYR A 745 -12.36 -15.95 -16.97
C TYR A 745 -12.33 -17.29 -16.27
N GLY A 746 -11.91 -18.33 -17.00
CA GLY A 746 -11.44 -19.59 -16.42
C GLY A 746 -9.99 -19.44 -15.92
N ILE A 747 -9.57 -20.39 -15.12
CA ILE A 747 -8.23 -20.36 -14.48
C ILE A 747 -7.05 -20.29 -15.46
N THR A 748 -7.25 -20.68 -16.72
CA THR A 748 -6.21 -20.72 -17.76
C THR A 748 -6.36 -19.66 -18.84
N ASP A 749 -7.43 -18.86 -18.80
CA ASP A 749 -7.81 -17.98 -19.93
C ASP A 749 -6.85 -16.80 -20.11
N LEU A 750 -6.18 -16.34 -19.06
CA LEU A 750 -5.25 -15.21 -19.11
C LEU A 750 -3.78 -15.61 -19.30
N GLY A 751 -3.57 -16.84 -19.75
CA GLY A 751 -2.23 -17.37 -19.99
C GLY A 751 -1.83 -18.41 -18.95
N THR A 752 -0.79 -19.16 -19.27
CA THR A 752 -0.35 -20.32 -18.52
C THR A 752 0.85 -20.07 -17.62
N SER A 753 1.44 -18.89 -17.69
CA SER A 753 2.63 -18.57 -16.92
C SER A 753 2.34 -17.40 -15.99
N PHE A 754 2.11 -17.73 -14.76
CA PHE A 754 2.13 -16.77 -13.68
C PHE A 754 3.34 -17.12 -12.81
N ASP A 755 4.29 -16.21 -12.69
CA ASP A 755 5.57 -16.42 -11.96
C ASP A 755 6.31 -17.71 -12.35
N GLY A 756 6.25 -18.12 -13.63
CA GLY A 756 6.85 -19.38 -14.07
C GLY A 756 6.05 -20.62 -13.74
N CYS A 757 4.87 -20.52 -13.14
CA CYS A 757 3.93 -21.62 -12.99
C CYS A 757 3.39 -22.06 -14.34
N LEU A 758 3.89 -23.17 -14.82
CA LEU A 758 3.29 -23.88 -15.95
C LEU A 758 2.14 -24.74 -15.42
N PHE A 759 0.91 -24.40 -15.77
CA PHE A 759 -0.18 -25.35 -15.68
C PHE A 759 0.13 -26.47 -16.68
N GLU A 760 0.53 -27.63 -16.20
CA GLU A 760 0.46 -28.81 -17.03
C GLU A 760 -1.01 -29.09 -17.31
N SER A 761 -1.44 -28.80 -18.54
CA SER A 761 -2.79 -29.04 -19.06
C SER A 761 -3.23 -30.52 -19.05
N ASN A 762 -2.38 -31.41 -18.58
CA ASN A 762 -2.58 -32.85 -18.63
C ASN A 762 -3.16 -33.47 -17.38
N THR A 763 -3.37 -32.71 -16.34
CA THR A 763 -4.15 -33.23 -15.24
C THR A 763 -5.61 -33.07 -15.60
N THR A 764 -6.26 -34.15 -15.90
CA THR A 764 -7.69 -34.35 -16.08
C THR A 764 -8.51 -33.94 -14.84
N GLY A 765 -7.99 -33.05 -14.03
CA GLY A 765 -8.60 -32.58 -12.82
C GLY A 765 -8.73 -31.08 -12.85
N LYS A 766 -9.95 -30.56 -12.75
CA LYS A 766 -10.19 -29.35 -11.99
C LYS A 766 -9.29 -29.40 -10.77
N PRO A 767 -8.73 -28.26 -10.29
CA PRO A 767 -8.02 -28.25 -9.02
C PRO A 767 -8.85 -29.08 -8.05
N GLN A 768 -8.29 -30.16 -7.51
CA GLN A 768 -8.97 -30.88 -6.46
C GLN A 768 -8.82 -29.99 -5.22
N MET A 769 -9.71 -29.04 -5.14
CA MET A 769 -9.99 -28.32 -3.91
C MET A 769 -10.24 -29.36 -2.85
N GLY A 770 -9.73 -29.16 -1.65
CA GLY A 770 -9.74 -30.16 -0.58
C GLY A 770 -11.06 -30.74 -0.15
N VAL A 771 -12.17 -30.38 -0.79
CA VAL A 771 -13.52 -30.92 -0.56
C VAL A 771 -13.56 -32.45 -0.57
N ASN A 772 -12.70 -33.11 -1.37
CA ASN A 772 -12.61 -34.58 -1.38
C ASN A 772 -11.97 -35.18 -0.11
N TYR A 773 -11.39 -34.37 0.75
CA TYR A 773 -10.76 -34.80 2.01
C TYR A 773 -11.61 -34.44 3.22
N LEU A 774 -12.70 -33.71 3.02
CA LEU A 774 -13.61 -33.32 4.07
C LEU A 774 -14.71 -34.40 4.20
N THR A 775 -15.09 -34.72 5.41
CA THR A 775 -16.21 -35.59 5.68
C THR A 775 -17.52 -34.80 5.53
N GLU A 776 -18.49 -35.37 4.83
CA GLU A 776 -19.85 -34.81 4.81
C GLU A 776 -20.47 -35.01 6.20
N GLY A 777 -20.93 -33.94 6.82
CA GLY A 777 -21.54 -33.92 8.13
C GLY A 777 -23.00 -34.33 8.13
#